data_7167511012b7878216dbce3ada219ff5
#
_entry.id   7167511012b7878216dbce3ada219ff5
#
_cell.length_a   1.000
_cell.length_b   1.000
_cell.length_c   1.000
_cell.angle_alpha   90.00
_cell.angle_beta   90.00
_cell.angle_gamma   90.00
#
_symmetry.space_group_name_H-M   'P 1'
#
loop_
_entity.id
_entity.type
_entity.pdbx_description
1 polymer ?
#
loop_
_entity_poly.entity_id
_entity_poly.type
_entity_poly.pdbx_seq_one_letter_code
_entity_poly.pdbx_strand_id
1 'polypeptide(L)'
;MLMRKMLLSVCLLLLAAATGFAQTFTEWQDPQVNSINRLPMQSTFRADESQIVPLGGEWHFNWVRSANQRPVDFWRTDYVEKAWSRMNIPGLWELNGYGDPVYVNAGYPWSGRHKNTPPVPPTENNHVGSYRKYIQIPAEWKGQQMIIHFGSVTSCIYLWVNGKFVGYSEDSKLECEFDLTEFLQPGKRNLIAFQIFRWCDGTYLEDQDFFRFSGLARENFIYTRPLKHINDVSITPDLDATYRDGTLTVNATVSDYRKTRVEMRLYDAEGQEVADPVNAVGSFVVGRFFVKNPHKWSAEDPYLYRLDVRLYEGKKCLQTLHFNTGFRKVEIKGSDLLVNGKRILIKGVNRHELDPDGGYVLSYERMEQDIQRMKQLNINAVRTCHYPDDPYWYELCDRYGLYMVAEANIESHGMGYGAATLARDTAYLQAHLDRNQRHVQRNFNHPSIIIWSLGNEAGYGPSFEAAYDLVRALDPSRPIQYERAEYDGKTDIFCPMYASQEYTKKYSADPSKTKPLIQCEYAHAMGNSQGGFKEYWDLIRTLPKLQGGFIWDFADQSIHWRNSRGKSYYAYAGDFNRSDSGADQNFCDNGILGPDRQFNPHAYEVQYFYQDIWSSLVAPGQVEIYNERFFRDLSDVELRWELLRNGDLQASGTLEDVNVAPQGRRVVEIPYGDVDNSAEWLLNLSYCLDDDEGLLPEDFVVARQQIALSEFNWTMKPLKSAARPKIRNSVAHQFTVSGPNFEIDFSVDDGSMIRYQVGGVNLLKSGETIRPNFWRAPTDNDFGASSQTKMAFWRKPKLEYYSLSQFDKNKLQVIVIEYRISGSDARVQMEYRINDQGAMEVTERLIPGTDRELPDLFRFGVQIPMPKSFENLEFYGRGPFENYQDRCSASFLGKWSQTVSEQFYPYIRPQETGNHTDIRWLRITDQRGKGFEFQAEEPFSASVLHYSIETLDDGDFKHNRHSELLKEDDVTNLLLDYKQMGLGCINSWSELPLPEHRLPFGEYRFHFSIRPL
;
A
#
# COMPACT_ATOMS: atom_id res chain seq x y z
N MET A 1 -68.76 -5.19 -43.10
CA MET A 1 -68.20 -5.70 -41.79
C MET A 1 -66.67 -5.66 -41.73
N LEU A 2 -66.00 -5.92 -42.87
CA LEU A 2 -64.53 -5.84 -42.93
C LEU A 2 -63.97 -4.43 -42.78
N MET A 3 -64.55 -3.39 -43.35
CA MET A 3 -64.13 -1.99 -43.27
C MET A 3 -64.25 -1.40 -41.82
N ARG A 4 -65.25 -1.84 -41.05
CA ARG A 4 -65.35 -1.42 -39.61
C ARG A 4 -64.33 -2.09 -38.75
N LYS A 5 -63.81 -3.27 -39.01
CA LYS A 5 -62.74 -3.94 -38.28
C LYS A 5 -61.36 -3.34 -38.60
N MET A 6 -61.16 -2.91 -39.88
CA MET A 6 -59.89 -2.21 -40.23
C MET A 6 -59.82 -0.79 -39.60
N LEU A 7 -60.97 -0.03 -39.56
CA LEU A 7 -60.95 1.27 -38.87
C LEU A 7 -60.75 1.13 -37.37
N LEU A 8 -61.34 0.12 -36.72
CA LEU A 8 -61.09 -0.11 -35.29
C LEU A 8 -59.61 -0.57 -34.99
N SER A 9 -59.01 -1.36 -35.85
CA SER A 9 -57.60 -1.78 -35.73
C SER A 9 -56.64 -0.60 -35.95
N VAL A 10 -56.93 0.30 -36.91
CA VAL A 10 -56.13 1.51 -37.15
C VAL A 10 -56.32 2.55 -36.00
N CYS A 11 -57.52 2.69 -35.44
CA CYS A 11 -57.73 3.54 -34.26
C CYS A 11 -57.09 2.97 -32.98
N LEU A 12 -57.03 1.62 -32.82
CA LEU A 12 -56.31 0.99 -31.73
C LEU A 12 -54.79 1.09 -31.88
N LEU A 13 -54.27 1.03 -33.11
CA LEU A 13 -52.86 1.29 -33.42
C LEU A 13 -52.48 2.76 -33.29
N LEU A 14 -53.40 3.71 -33.60
CA LEU A 14 -53.16 5.14 -33.38
C LEU A 14 -53.37 5.57 -31.93
N LEU A 15 -54.18 4.88 -31.10
CA LEU A 15 -54.25 5.08 -29.67
C LEU A 15 -53.05 4.43 -28.93
N ALA A 16 -52.47 3.38 -29.42
CA ALA A 16 -51.23 2.80 -28.90
C ALA A 16 -49.98 3.67 -29.18
N ALA A 17 -50.05 4.50 -30.26
CA ALA A 17 -48.99 5.46 -30.58
C ALA A 17 -49.10 6.79 -29.84
N ALA A 18 -50.18 7.03 -29.07
CA ALA A 18 -50.42 8.28 -28.31
C ALA A 18 -50.26 8.10 -26.77
N THR A 19 -50.14 6.88 -26.31
CA THR A 19 -49.62 6.65 -24.93
C THR A 19 -48.12 6.68 -25.03
N GLY A 20 -47.52 7.85 -24.90
CA GLY A 20 -46.13 7.94 -24.58
C GLY A 20 -45.89 7.11 -23.30
N PHE A 21 -45.27 5.94 -23.42
CA PHE A 21 -44.80 5.23 -22.28
C PHE A 21 -43.87 6.19 -21.55
N ALA A 22 -44.24 6.63 -20.35
CA ALA A 22 -43.33 7.31 -19.49
C ALA A 22 -42.15 6.34 -19.31
N GLN A 23 -41.00 6.69 -19.81
CA GLN A 23 -39.81 5.89 -19.69
C GLN A 23 -39.55 5.68 -18.19
N THR A 24 -39.55 4.44 -17.73
CA THR A 24 -39.58 4.13 -16.30
C THR A 24 -38.22 4.22 -15.64
N PHE A 25 -37.11 4.32 -16.43
CA PHE A 25 -35.71 4.46 -15.91
C PHE A 25 -35.41 3.47 -14.79
N THR A 26 -35.49 2.17 -15.10
CA THR A 26 -35.31 1.06 -14.14
C THR A 26 -34.07 0.23 -14.45
N GLU A 27 -33.27 0.65 -15.41
CA GLU A 27 -32.08 -0.05 -15.92
C GLU A 27 -31.06 -0.30 -14.81
N TRP A 28 -30.98 0.59 -13.81
CA TRP A 28 -30.10 0.47 -12.64
C TRP A 28 -30.40 -0.72 -11.71
N GLN A 29 -31.40 -1.54 -12.05
CA GLN A 29 -31.80 -2.77 -11.36
C GLN A 29 -31.83 -3.99 -12.29
N ASP A 30 -31.28 -3.87 -13.51
CA ASP A 30 -31.32 -4.93 -14.54
C ASP A 30 -29.90 -5.26 -15.08
N PRO A 31 -29.27 -6.31 -14.56
CA PRO A 31 -27.90 -6.68 -14.91
C PRO A 31 -27.70 -7.09 -16.38
N GLN A 32 -28.79 -7.16 -17.15
CA GLN A 32 -28.72 -7.40 -18.60
C GLN A 32 -28.56 -6.08 -19.38
N VAL A 33 -28.70 -4.92 -18.75
CA VAL A 33 -28.63 -3.58 -19.36
C VAL A 33 -27.48 -2.76 -18.79
N ASN A 34 -26.24 -3.09 -19.11
CA ASN A 34 -25.05 -2.37 -18.64
C ASN A 34 -24.92 -0.98 -19.28
N SER A 35 -25.57 -0.73 -20.41
CA SER A 35 -25.56 0.59 -21.07
C SER A 35 -26.66 0.75 -22.14
N ILE A 36 -27.03 2.01 -22.41
CA ILE A 36 -27.87 2.41 -23.53
C ILE A 36 -27.15 3.56 -24.25
N ASN A 37 -26.94 3.40 -25.58
CA ASN A 37 -26.29 4.39 -26.45
C ASN A 37 -24.87 4.81 -26.00
N ARG A 38 -24.21 4.11 -25.05
CA ARG A 38 -22.81 4.32 -24.74
C ARG A 38 -21.98 3.92 -25.97
N LEU A 39 -21.01 4.77 -26.32
CA LEU A 39 -20.07 4.47 -27.40
C LEU A 39 -19.18 3.26 -27.03
N PRO A 40 -18.73 2.46 -28.02
CA PRO A 40 -17.74 1.42 -27.79
C PRO A 40 -16.47 2.01 -27.18
N MET A 41 -15.80 1.26 -26.29
CA MET A 41 -14.51 1.65 -25.77
C MET A 41 -13.47 1.69 -26.88
N GLN A 42 -12.58 2.64 -26.79
CA GLN A 42 -11.44 2.82 -27.70
C GLN A 42 -10.18 2.98 -26.88
N SER A 43 -9.02 2.77 -27.50
CA SER A 43 -7.73 3.04 -26.86
C SER A 43 -7.64 4.51 -26.50
N THR A 44 -7.02 4.78 -25.35
CA THR A 44 -6.83 6.14 -24.83
C THR A 44 -6.01 6.98 -25.78
N PHE A 45 -6.47 8.17 -26.08
CA PHE A 45 -5.71 9.23 -26.76
C PHE A 45 -6.17 10.60 -26.23
N ARG A 46 -5.29 11.58 -26.23
CA ARG A 46 -5.66 12.94 -25.86
C ARG A 46 -6.20 13.71 -27.07
N ALA A 47 -7.38 14.29 -26.91
CA ALA A 47 -7.91 15.24 -27.87
C ALA A 47 -7.10 16.56 -27.78
N ASP A 48 -6.98 17.28 -28.91
CA ASP A 48 -6.42 18.62 -28.94
C ASP A 48 -7.26 19.54 -28.04
N GLU A 49 -6.62 20.33 -27.15
CA GLU A 49 -7.29 21.23 -26.21
C GLU A 49 -8.27 22.20 -26.91
N SER A 50 -7.97 22.62 -28.15
CA SER A 50 -8.86 23.45 -28.96
C SER A 50 -10.20 22.76 -29.33
N GLN A 51 -10.26 21.45 -29.17
CA GLN A 51 -11.40 20.62 -29.47
C GLN A 51 -12.17 20.19 -28.22
N ILE A 52 -11.87 20.76 -27.05
CA ILE A 52 -12.44 20.39 -25.74
C ILE A 52 -13.25 21.55 -25.15
N VAL A 53 -14.41 21.24 -24.60
CA VAL A 53 -15.16 22.11 -23.69
C VAL A 53 -15.23 21.43 -22.32
N PRO A 54 -14.50 21.92 -21.30
CA PRO A 54 -14.48 21.30 -19.99
C PRO A 54 -15.84 21.41 -19.31
N LEU A 55 -16.25 20.39 -18.58
CA LEU A 55 -17.45 20.35 -17.77
C LEU A 55 -17.19 20.70 -16.30
N GLY A 56 -15.94 20.79 -15.92
CA GLY A 56 -15.52 21.09 -14.56
C GLY A 56 -16.16 22.35 -13.96
N GLY A 57 -16.09 22.43 -12.62
CA GLY A 57 -16.63 23.55 -11.86
C GLY A 57 -18.07 23.34 -11.39
N GLU A 58 -18.73 24.45 -11.03
CA GLU A 58 -20.01 24.45 -10.32
C GLU A 58 -21.22 24.06 -11.20
N TRP A 59 -22.06 23.14 -10.65
CA TRP A 59 -23.32 22.68 -11.24
C TRP A 59 -24.48 22.90 -10.27
N HIS A 60 -25.69 23.10 -10.77
CA HIS A 60 -26.91 22.96 -9.97
C HIS A 60 -27.06 21.50 -9.56
N PHE A 61 -27.25 21.26 -8.27
CA PHE A 61 -27.25 19.94 -7.67
C PHE A 61 -28.44 19.70 -6.74
N ASN A 62 -29.13 18.60 -6.94
CA ASN A 62 -30.17 18.12 -6.03
C ASN A 62 -29.81 16.71 -5.58
N TRP A 63 -29.65 16.56 -4.27
CA TRP A 63 -29.36 15.28 -3.65
C TRP A 63 -30.54 14.78 -2.82
N VAL A 64 -30.86 13.51 -2.93
CA VAL A 64 -31.89 12.83 -2.15
C VAL A 64 -31.35 11.56 -1.53
N ARG A 65 -31.88 11.21 -0.36
CA ARG A 65 -31.41 10.07 0.42
C ARG A 65 -31.92 8.71 -0.11
N SER A 66 -33.01 8.69 -0.86
CA SER A 66 -33.61 7.48 -1.40
C SER A 66 -33.88 7.61 -2.89
N ALA A 67 -33.63 6.53 -3.63
CA ALA A 67 -33.90 6.46 -5.07
C ALA A 67 -35.35 6.79 -5.41
N ASN A 68 -36.28 6.48 -4.50
CA ASN A 68 -37.71 6.77 -4.67
C ASN A 68 -38.07 8.26 -4.54
N GLN A 69 -37.17 9.09 -4.01
CA GLN A 69 -37.39 10.53 -3.81
C GLN A 69 -36.79 11.39 -4.93
N ARG A 70 -36.11 10.76 -5.90
CA ARG A 70 -35.44 11.49 -6.97
C ARG A 70 -36.42 12.30 -7.82
N PRO A 71 -36.03 13.48 -8.31
CA PRO A 71 -36.84 14.18 -9.31
C PRO A 71 -36.83 13.40 -10.62
N VAL A 72 -38.01 13.20 -11.22
CA VAL A 72 -38.18 12.36 -12.44
C VAL A 72 -38.38 13.19 -13.71
N ASP A 73 -38.47 14.51 -13.60
CA ASP A 73 -38.69 15.44 -14.70
C ASP A 73 -37.67 16.60 -14.75
N PHE A 74 -36.66 16.54 -13.93
CA PHE A 74 -35.66 17.59 -13.76
C PHE A 74 -34.90 17.93 -15.07
N TRP A 75 -34.83 17.01 -16.01
CA TRP A 75 -34.15 17.13 -17.29
C TRP A 75 -34.93 18.04 -18.32
N ARG A 76 -36.15 18.40 -17.99
CA ARG A 76 -37.00 19.26 -18.89
C ARG A 76 -36.39 20.65 -18.97
N THR A 77 -36.46 21.29 -20.12
CA THR A 77 -35.95 22.65 -20.35
C THR A 77 -36.75 23.74 -19.64
N ASP A 78 -38.02 23.45 -19.29
CA ASP A 78 -38.89 24.34 -18.53
C ASP A 78 -38.89 24.09 -17.00
N TYR A 79 -38.07 23.13 -16.53
CA TYR A 79 -37.92 22.86 -15.09
C TYR A 79 -37.17 24.00 -14.38
N VAL A 80 -37.61 24.34 -13.19
CA VAL A 80 -37.04 25.45 -12.40
C VAL A 80 -36.32 24.88 -11.18
N GLU A 81 -35.04 25.12 -11.07
CA GLU A 81 -34.13 24.63 -10.00
C GLU A 81 -34.27 25.42 -8.69
N LYS A 82 -35.50 25.57 -8.18
CA LYS A 82 -35.72 26.26 -6.89
C LYS A 82 -35.13 25.42 -5.74
N ALA A 83 -34.32 26.07 -4.90
CA ALA A 83 -33.68 25.48 -3.73
C ALA A 83 -32.69 24.33 -4.04
N TRP A 84 -32.22 24.21 -5.25
CA TRP A 84 -31.10 23.31 -5.55
C TRP A 84 -29.79 23.87 -4.99
N SER A 85 -28.96 23.03 -4.44
CA SER A 85 -27.60 23.37 -4.00
C SER A 85 -26.62 23.47 -5.18
N ARG A 86 -25.35 23.61 -4.88
CA ARG A 86 -24.26 23.64 -5.85
C ARG A 86 -23.30 22.55 -5.53
N MET A 87 -22.74 21.93 -6.55
CA MET A 87 -21.72 20.91 -6.45
C MET A 87 -20.68 21.12 -7.53
N ASN A 88 -19.42 21.07 -7.17
CA ASN A 88 -18.32 21.06 -8.14
C ASN A 88 -18.14 19.66 -8.73
N ILE A 89 -17.79 19.57 -10.00
CA ILE A 89 -17.30 18.36 -10.64
C ILE A 89 -15.88 18.61 -11.20
N PRO A 90 -14.94 17.62 -11.13
CA PRO A 90 -15.12 16.39 -10.37
C PRO A 90 -15.36 16.66 -8.88
N GLY A 91 -16.02 15.74 -8.21
CA GLY A 91 -16.32 15.87 -6.79
C GLY A 91 -17.19 14.73 -6.27
N LEU A 92 -16.91 14.32 -5.03
CA LEU A 92 -17.56 13.20 -4.35
C LEU A 92 -18.52 13.72 -3.30
N TRP A 93 -19.70 13.11 -3.21
CA TRP A 93 -20.79 13.61 -2.36
C TRP A 93 -20.43 13.62 -0.89
N GLU A 94 -19.87 12.52 -0.40
CA GLU A 94 -19.56 12.27 1.01
C GLU A 94 -18.52 13.28 1.54
N LEU A 95 -17.55 13.66 0.72
CA LEU A 95 -16.54 14.67 1.07
C LEU A 95 -17.07 16.10 0.99
N ASN A 96 -18.27 16.30 0.40
CA ASN A 96 -18.97 17.57 0.31
C ASN A 96 -20.21 17.67 1.21
N GLY A 97 -20.35 16.75 2.19
CA GLY A 97 -21.40 16.78 3.21
C GLY A 97 -22.72 16.13 2.80
N TYR A 98 -22.75 15.34 1.74
CA TYR A 98 -23.91 14.61 1.26
C TYR A 98 -23.78 13.10 1.48
N GLY A 99 -24.16 12.63 2.66
CA GLY A 99 -23.97 11.28 3.11
C GLY A 99 -22.70 11.12 3.95
N ASP A 100 -22.37 9.89 4.31
CA ASP A 100 -21.15 9.55 5.06
C ASP A 100 -20.22 8.66 4.20
N PRO A 101 -18.90 8.84 4.27
CA PRO A 101 -17.95 7.88 3.74
C PRO A 101 -18.20 6.51 4.34
N VAL A 102 -18.04 5.45 3.53
CA VAL A 102 -18.24 4.07 3.95
C VAL A 102 -17.01 3.27 3.61
N TYR A 103 -16.51 2.52 4.58
CA TYR A 103 -15.50 1.50 4.36
C TYR A 103 -15.94 0.18 4.99
N VAL A 104 -16.01 -0.84 4.18
CA VAL A 104 -16.18 -2.24 4.59
C VAL A 104 -15.25 -3.10 3.74
N ASN A 105 -14.60 -4.07 4.38
CA ASN A 105 -13.73 -5.02 3.71
C ASN A 105 -14.55 -6.07 2.94
N ALA A 106 -15.05 -7.09 3.64
CA ALA A 106 -15.80 -8.18 3.03
C ALA A 106 -17.30 -7.93 3.14
N GLY A 107 -17.88 -7.23 2.17
CA GLY A 107 -19.32 -6.98 2.13
C GLY A 107 -19.71 -5.68 1.48
N TYR A 108 -20.95 -5.64 1.01
CA TYR A 108 -21.48 -4.47 0.33
C TYR A 108 -21.68 -3.28 1.26
N PRO A 109 -21.68 -2.04 0.74
CA PRO A 109 -21.82 -0.84 1.55
C PRO A 109 -23.14 -0.75 2.34
N TRP A 110 -24.11 -1.60 2.05
CA TRP A 110 -25.36 -1.74 2.82
C TRP A 110 -25.38 -2.90 3.80
N SER A 111 -24.26 -3.61 3.98
CA SER A 111 -24.14 -4.74 4.89
C SER A 111 -24.54 -4.38 6.32
N GLY A 112 -25.22 -5.30 7.00
CA GLY A 112 -25.77 -5.09 8.33
C GLY A 112 -27.15 -4.40 8.38
N ARG A 113 -27.65 -3.81 7.26
CA ARG A 113 -28.96 -3.15 7.17
C ARG A 113 -29.89 -3.79 6.16
N HIS A 114 -29.36 -4.11 4.99
CA HIS A 114 -30.10 -4.73 3.91
C HIS A 114 -29.47 -6.08 3.57
N LYS A 115 -30.32 -7.02 3.19
CA LYS A 115 -29.85 -8.31 2.66
C LYS A 115 -29.33 -8.15 1.24
N ASN A 116 -28.34 -8.93 0.88
CA ASN A 116 -27.92 -9.05 -0.49
C ASN A 116 -29.00 -9.83 -1.29
N THR A 117 -29.57 -9.17 -2.28
CA THR A 117 -30.66 -9.71 -3.13
C THR A 117 -30.36 -9.38 -4.57
N PRO A 118 -29.18 -9.81 -5.13
CA PRO A 118 -28.89 -9.49 -6.53
C PRO A 118 -30.01 -10.00 -7.45
N PRO A 119 -30.33 -9.25 -8.52
CA PRO A 119 -29.64 -8.06 -8.99
C PRO A 119 -30.13 -6.74 -8.39
N VAL A 120 -31.14 -6.74 -7.54
CA VAL A 120 -31.81 -5.52 -7.08
C VAL A 120 -31.08 -4.90 -5.88
N PRO A 121 -30.43 -3.74 -6.02
CA PRO A 121 -29.86 -3.02 -4.90
C PRO A 121 -30.94 -2.41 -4.01
N PRO A 122 -30.61 -2.07 -2.73
CA PRO A 122 -31.56 -1.36 -1.87
C PRO A 122 -32.02 -0.04 -2.49
N THR A 123 -33.27 0.33 -2.26
CA THR A 123 -33.81 1.66 -2.66
C THR A 123 -33.72 2.68 -1.53
N GLU A 124 -33.81 2.23 -0.29
CA GLU A 124 -33.56 3.08 0.90
C GLU A 124 -32.06 3.26 1.08
N ASN A 125 -31.64 4.46 1.47
CA ASN A 125 -30.25 4.88 1.56
C ASN A 125 -29.46 4.79 0.23
N ASN A 126 -30.13 4.50 -0.87
CA ASN A 126 -29.56 4.62 -2.20
C ASN A 126 -29.68 6.08 -2.64
N HIS A 127 -28.66 6.84 -2.35
CA HIS A 127 -28.63 8.28 -2.62
C HIS A 127 -28.65 8.54 -4.13
N VAL A 128 -29.31 9.62 -4.54
CA VAL A 128 -29.34 10.03 -5.94
C VAL A 128 -28.99 11.50 -6.06
N GLY A 129 -28.01 11.79 -6.91
CA GLY A 129 -27.61 13.15 -7.28
C GLY A 129 -28.11 13.52 -8.66
N SER A 130 -28.83 14.61 -8.78
CA SER A 130 -29.30 15.15 -10.06
C SER A 130 -28.56 16.45 -10.35
N TYR A 131 -27.99 16.56 -11.54
CA TYR A 131 -27.15 17.69 -11.96
C TYR A 131 -27.75 18.39 -13.17
N ARG A 132 -27.63 19.74 -13.24
CA ARG A 132 -28.03 20.56 -14.38
C ARG A 132 -27.06 21.70 -14.59
N LYS A 133 -26.70 21.95 -15.86
CA LYS A 133 -25.91 23.13 -16.26
C LYS A 133 -26.16 23.47 -17.72
N TYR A 134 -26.17 24.78 -18.02
CA TYR A 134 -26.18 25.25 -19.41
C TYR A 134 -24.73 25.48 -19.88
N ILE A 135 -24.34 24.75 -20.92
CA ILE A 135 -22.98 24.78 -21.51
C ILE A 135 -23.04 25.47 -22.88
N GLN A 136 -22.10 26.38 -23.12
CA GLN A 136 -21.93 27.02 -24.43
C GLN A 136 -21.12 26.12 -25.35
N ILE A 137 -21.67 25.74 -26.51
CA ILE A 137 -20.96 24.93 -27.49
C ILE A 137 -20.43 25.86 -28.59
N PRO A 138 -19.15 25.77 -29.02
CA PRO A 138 -18.57 26.58 -30.06
C PRO A 138 -19.32 26.46 -31.39
N ALA A 139 -19.48 27.57 -32.10
CA ALA A 139 -20.21 27.59 -33.38
C ALA A 139 -19.48 26.83 -34.49
N GLU A 140 -18.15 26.82 -34.44
CA GLU A 140 -17.24 26.12 -35.36
C GLU A 140 -17.34 24.61 -35.31
N TRP A 141 -17.92 24.05 -34.27
CA TRP A 141 -18.15 22.60 -34.14
C TRP A 141 -19.30 22.10 -35.00
N LYS A 142 -20.02 23.03 -35.70
CA LYS A 142 -21.10 22.66 -36.60
C LYS A 142 -20.60 21.77 -37.74
N GLY A 143 -21.22 20.58 -37.87
CA GLY A 143 -20.86 19.59 -38.90
C GLY A 143 -19.73 18.65 -38.50
N GLN A 144 -19.33 18.68 -37.25
CA GLN A 144 -18.42 17.72 -36.65
C GLN A 144 -19.21 16.77 -35.72
N GLN A 145 -18.61 15.66 -35.35
CA GLN A 145 -19.13 14.79 -34.28
C GLN A 145 -18.79 15.41 -32.92
N MET A 146 -19.74 15.43 -32.01
CA MET A 146 -19.58 15.96 -30.66
C MET A 146 -19.85 14.86 -29.64
N ILE A 147 -18.92 14.62 -28.72
CA ILE A 147 -18.98 13.51 -27.76
C ILE A 147 -18.83 14.09 -26.35
N ILE A 148 -19.67 13.62 -25.42
CA ILE A 148 -19.46 13.87 -23.99
C ILE A 148 -18.70 12.69 -23.41
N HIS A 149 -17.71 13.05 -22.57
CA HIS A 149 -16.84 12.12 -21.85
C HIS A 149 -17.01 12.33 -20.35
N PHE A 150 -17.31 11.25 -19.63
CA PHE A 150 -17.26 11.18 -18.17
C PHE A 150 -16.17 10.18 -17.77
N GLY A 151 -15.11 10.64 -17.11
CA GLY A 151 -13.93 9.82 -16.83
C GLY A 151 -14.15 8.73 -15.78
N SER A 152 -15.08 8.97 -14.83
CA SER A 152 -15.48 8.00 -13.81
C SER A 152 -16.79 8.44 -13.16
N VAL A 153 -17.76 7.52 -13.06
CA VAL A 153 -19.08 7.79 -12.48
C VAL A 153 -19.48 6.67 -11.52
N THR A 154 -19.55 6.96 -10.24
CA THR A 154 -19.96 5.97 -9.23
C THR A 154 -21.41 6.18 -8.82
N SER A 155 -22.35 5.22 -9.10
CA SER A 155 -22.13 3.91 -9.76
C SER A 155 -22.67 3.82 -11.18
N CYS A 156 -23.75 4.55 -11.51
CA CYS A 156 -24.34 4.59 -12.84
C CYS A 156 -24.89 5.99 -13.15
N ILE A 157 -25.04 6.28 -14.45
CA ILE A 157 -25.45 7.59 -14.95
C ILE A 157 -26.57 7.49 -16.00
N TYR A 158 -27.57 8.33 -15.84
CA TYR A 158 -28.56 8.67 -16.88
C TYR A 158 -28.27 10.07 -17.42
N LEU A 159 -28.25 10.24 -18.74
CA LEU A 159 -27.90 11.50 -19.41
C LEU A 159 -29.06 12.03 -20.27
N TRP A 160 -29.32 13.35 -20.15
CA TRP A 160 -30.24 14.11 -21.02
C TRP A 160 -29.58 15.36 -21.54
N VAL A 161 -29.87 15.71 -22.79
CA VAL A 161 -29.41 16.93 -23.44
C VAL A 161 -30.60 17.66 -24.05
N ASN A 162 -30.78 18.95 -23.71
CA ASN A 162 -31.88 19.78 -24.23
C ASN A 162 -33.26 19.15 -24.06
N GLY A 163 -33.49 18.45 -22.93
CA GLY A 163 -34.77 17.79 -22.63
C GLY A 163 -34.95 16.42 -23.27
N LYS A 164 -33.98 15.87 -23.96
CA LYS A 164 -34.05 14.57 -24.61
C LYS A 164 -33.15 13.57 -23.91
N PHE A 165 -33.62 12.35 -23.69
CA PHE A 165 -32.81 11.27 -23.18
C PHE A 165 -31.68 10.89 -24.18
N VAL A 166 -30.48 10.77 -23.71
CA VAL A 166 -29.30 10.39 -24.52
C VAL A 166 -28.91 8.95 -24.24
N GLY A 167 -28.71 8.57 -22.98
CA GLY A 167 -28.24 7.22 -22.68
C GLY A 167 -28.06 6.92 -21.20
N TYR A 168 -27.58 5.71 -20.94
CA TYR A 168 -27.30 5.12 -19.64
C TYR A 168 -25.96 4.39 -19.65
N SER A 169 -25.24 4.37 -18.51
CA SER A 169 -24.02 3.56 -18.35
C SER A 169 -23.78 3.20 -16.91
N GLU A 170 -23.19 2.03 -16.72
CA GLU A 170 -22.62 1.50 -15.50
C GLU A 170 -21.11 1.28 -15.65
N ASP A 171 -20.44 0.75 -14.60
CA ASP A 171 -19.00 0.54 -14.44
C ASP A 171 -18.30 1.82 -13.99
N SER A 172 -18.11 1.89 -12.67
CA SER A 172 -17.67 3.12 -11.97
C SER A 172 -16.26 3.58 -12.34
N LYS A 173 -15.41 2.69 -12.87
CA LYS A 173 -13.97 2.91 -13.00
C LYS A 173 -13.47 2.97 -14.45
N LEU A 174 -14.37 2.86 -15.40
CA LEU A 174 -14.09 3.15 -16.81
C LEU A 174 -14.94 4.32 -17.28
N GLU A 175 -14.37 5.12 -18.16
CA GLU A 175 -15.06 6.25 -18.75
C GLU A 175 -16.28 5.80 -19.56
N CYS A 176 -17.30 6.66 -19.63
CA CYS A 176 -18.43 6.48 -20.51
C CYS A 176 -18.59 7.67 -21.44
N GLU A 177 -18.78 7.37 -22.73
CA GLU A 177 -18.94 8.38 -23.78
C GLU A 177 -20.27 8.22 -24.51
N PHE A 178 -20.86 9.38 -24.89
CA PHE A 178 -22.09 9.43 -25.64
C PHE A 178 -21.99 10.42 -26.79
N ASP A 179 -22.51 10.04 -27.97
CA ASP A 179 -22.58 10.92 -29.14
C ASP A 179 -23.72 11.95 -28.96
N LEU A 180 -23.36 13.22 -28.88
CA LEU A 180 -24.24 14.34 -28.69
C LEU A 180 -24.53 15.11 -29.98
N THR A 181 -24.05 14.66 -31.13
CA THR A 181 -24.11 15.40 -32.40
C THR A 181 -25.54 15.83 -32.78
N GLU A 182 -26.53 14.97 -32.56
CA GLU A 182 -27.94 15.27 -32.85
C GLU A 182 -28.67 16.02 -31.73
N PHE A 183 -28.07 16.11 -30.55
CA PHE A 183 -28.68 16.70 -29.36
C PHE A 183 -28.22 18.14 -29.13
N LEU A 184 -26.97 18.47 -29.49
CA LEU A 184 -26.35 19.76 -29.25
C LEU A 184 -26.64 20.76 -30.38
N GLN A 185 -26.71 22.05 -30.02
CA GLN A 185 -26.86 23.16 -30.94
C GLN A 185 -25.62 24.05 -30.89
N PRO A 186 -24.64 23.86 -31.83
CA PRO A 186 -23.44 24.68 -31.90
C PRO A 186 -23.75 26.18 -31.99
N GLY A 187 -22.98 27.02 -31.31
CA GLY A 187 -23.19 28.45 -31.20
C GLY A 187 -24.24 28.87 -30.18
N LYS A 188 -24.87 27.92 -29.47
CA LYS A 188 -25.91 28.18 -28.46
C LYS A 188 -25.56 27.57 -27.12
N ARG A 189 -26.25 28.03 -26.08
CA ARG A 189 -26.27 27.39 -24.76
C ARG A 189 -27.17 26.16 -24.82
N ASN A 190 -26.62 25.02 -24.36
CA ASN A 190 -27.31 23.73 -24.34
C ASN A 190 -27.47 23.28 -22.89
N LEU A 191 -28.61 22.76 -22.52
CA LEU A 191 -28.86 22.17 -21.22
C LEU A 191 -28.27 20.74 -21.23
N ILE A 192 -27.33 20.50 -20.33
CA ILE A 192 -26.88 19.16 -19.96
C ILE A 192 -27.48 18.83 -18.60
N ALA A 193 -28.14 17.69 -18.49
CA ALA A 193 -28.72 17.18 -17.25
C ALA A 193 -28.36 15.70 -17.11
N PHE A 194 -27.93 15.30 -15.91
CA PHE A 194 -27.65 13.89 -15.64
C PHE A 194 -28.04 13.54 -14.21
N GLN A 195 -28.25 12.24 -13.98
CA GLN A 195 -28.61 11.70 -12.67
C GLN A 195 -27.75 10.49 -12.37
N ILE A 196 -27.12 10.49 -11.20
CA ILE A 196 -26.22 9.44 -10.70
C ILE A 196 -26.91 8.76 -9.52
N PHE A 197 -26.83 7.45 -9.46
CA PHE A 197 -27.27 6.63 -8.33
C PHE A 197 -26.04 6.14 -7.56
N ARG A 198 -26.14 6.14 -6.23
CA ARG A 198 -25.10 5.60 -5.36
C ARG A 198 -24.90 4.11 -5.62
N TRP A 199 -25.97 3.36 -5.82
CA TRP A 199 -25.95 1.94 -6.08
C TRP A 199 -26.82 1.56 -7.28
N CYS A 200 -26.32 0.66 -8.11
CA CYS A 200 -27.05 -0.03 -9.17
C CYS A 200 -26.79 -1.53 -9.05
N ASP A 201 -27.38 -2.34 -9.93
CA ASP A 201 -27.09 -3.78 -9.97
C ASP A 201 -25.60 -4.07 -10.26
N GLY A 202 -24.93 -3.21 -11.04
CA GLY A 202 -23.49 -3.25 -11.25
C GLY A 202 -22.66 -3.09 -9.97
N THR A 203 -23.20 -2.48 -8.91
CA THR A 203 -22.52 -2.36 -7.60
C THR A 203 -22.27 -3.72 -6.95
N TYR A 204 -23.02 -4.76 -7.32
CA TYR A 204 -22.73 -6.13 -6.87
C TYR A 204 -21.43 -6.72 -7.44
N LEU A 205 -20.84 -6.09 -8.45
CA LEU A 205 -19.53 -6.40 -9.01
C LEU A 205 -18.45 -5.40 -8.60
N GLU A 206 -18.74 -4.47 -7.69
CA GLU A 206 -17.84 -3.40 -7.24
C GLU A 206 -17.72 -3.39 -5.72
N ASP A 207 -17.37 -4.56 -5.16
CA ASP A 207 -17.29 -4.81 -3.71
C ASP A 207 -15.83 -4.74 -3.18
N GLN A 208 -15.00 -3.90 -3.80
CA GLN A 208 -13.59 -3.75 -3.44
C GLN A 208 -13.37 -3.30 -2.01
N ASP A 209 -12.28 -3.75 -1.41
CA ASP A 209 -11.81 -3.37 -0.08
C ASP A 209 -11.19 -1.97 -0.08
N PHE A 210 -12.02 -0.94 -0.12
CA PHE A 210 -11.60 0.46 -0.09
C PHE A 210 -12.76 1.38 0.34
N PHE A 211 -12.48 2.65 0.60
CA PHE A 211 -13.55 3.63 0.84
C PHE A 211 -14.51 3.72 -0.33
N ARG A 212 -15.82 3.79 -0.04
CA ARG A 212 -16.91 3.90 -1.00
C ARG A 212 -17.41 5.34 -1.04
N PHE A 213 -17.17 5.99 -2.16
CA PHE A 213 -17.66 7.34 -2.45
C PHE A 213 -18.56 7.33 -3.67
N SER A 214 -19.38 8.40 -3.81
CA SER A 214 -20.32 8.57 -4.92
C SER A 214 -20.09 9.90 -5.61
N GLY A 215 -20.40 9.96 -6.90
CA GLY A 215 -20.26 11.18 -7.69
C GLY A 215 -19.39 11.00 -8.93
N LEU A 216 -18.70 12.05 -9.32
CA LEU A 216 -17.83 12.11 -10.49
C LEU A 216 -16.36 12.31 -10.08
N ALA A 217 -15.51 11.42 -10.55
CA ALA A 217 -14.07 11.57 -10.45
C ALA A 217 -13.46 11.75 -11.85
N ARG A 218 -12.13 11.99 -11.90
CA ARG A 218 -11.35 12.15 -13.13
C ARG A 218 -11.88 13.31 -14.00
N GLU A 219 -11.35 13.45 -15.21
CA GLU A 219 -11.72 14.52 -16.14
C GLU A 219 -13.12 14.31 -16.75
N ASN A 220 -13.86 15.39 -16.93
CA ASN A 220 -15.18 15.39 -17.56
C ASN A 220 -15.23 16.53 -18.58
N PHE A 221 -15.56 16.24 -19.84
CA PHE A 221 -15.55 17.25 -20.91
C PHE A 221 -16.47 16.85 -22.08
N ILE A 222 -16.72 17.81 -22.98
CA ILE A 222 -17.28 17.54 -24.31
C ILE A 222 -16.17 17.82 -25.31
N TYR A 223 -15.95 16.92 -26.26
CA TYR A 223 -14.98 17.13 -27.33
C TYR A 223 -15.60 16.94 -28.71
N THR A 224 -14.88 17.43 -29.70
CA THR A 224 -15.30 17.27 -31.11
C THR A 224 -14.23 16.60 -31.94
N ARG A 225 -14.67 15.87 -32.98
CA ARG A 225 -13.80 15.27 -33.98
C ARG A 225 -14.45 15.31 -35.36
N PRO A 226 -13.68 15.19 -36.46
CA PRO A 226 -14.23 15.11 -37.80
C PRO A 226 -15.21 13.94 -37.95
N LEU A 227 -16.23 14.06 -38.82
CA LEU A 227 -17.15 12.93 -39.13
C LEU A 227 -16.40 11.72 -39.69
N LYS A 228 -15.35 11.97 -40.51
CA LYS A 228 -14.40 10.93 -40.91
C LYS A 228 -13.21 10.97 -39.94
N HIS A 229 -13.08 9.92 -39.16
CA HIS A 229 -12.06 9.83 -38.11
C HIS A 229 -11.54 8.39 -37.98
N ILE A 230 -10.45 8.24 -37.26
CA ILE A 230 -9.95 6.97 -36.80
C ILE A 230 -10.79 6.61 -35.55
N ASN A 231 -11.45 5.44 -35.58
CA ASN A 231 -12.24 4.98 -34.45
C ASN A 231 -11.39 4.44 -33.32
N ASP A 232 -10.37 3.63 -33.67
CA ASP A 232 -9.53 2.97 -32.67
C ASP A 232 -8.17 2.59 -33.29
N VAL A 233 -7.15 2.47 -32.44
CA VAL A 233 -5.79 2.03 -32.80
C VAL A 233 -5.32 1.00 -31.79
N SER A 234 -4.91 -0.19 -32.24
CA SER A 234 -4.22 -1.16 -31.40
C SER A 234 -2.79 -1.38 -31.87
N ILE A 235 -1.84 -1.34 -30.93
CA ILE A 235 -0.41 -1.37 -31.14
C ILE A 235 0.18 -2.60 -30.46
N THR A 236 0.77 -3.50 -31.22
CA THR A 236 1.38 -4.72 -30.70
C THR A 236 2.88 -4.73 -31.01
N PRO A 237 3.73 -4.40 -30.06
CA PRO A 237 5.17 -4.60 -30.18
C PRO A 237 5.54 -6.07 -29.95
N ASP A 238 6.52 -6.56 -30.66
CA ASP A 238 7.10 -7.90 -30.48
C ASP A 238 8.59 -7.90 -30.80
N LEU A 239 9.30 -8.89 -30.32
CA LEU A 239 10.70 -9.15 -30.61
C LEU A 239 10.84 -10.52 -31.25
N ASP A 240 11.88 -10.67 -32.09
CA ASP A 240 12.20 -11.96 -32.70
C ASP A 240 12.57 -13.03 -31.66
N ALA A 241 12.79 -14.26 -32.11
CA ALA A 241 13.15 -15.39 -31.23
C ALA A 241 14.49 -15.21 -30.48
N THR A 242 15.32 -14.27 -30.93
CA THR A 242 16.60 -13.92 -30.30
C THR A 242 16.51 -12.65 -29.46
N TYR A 243 15.33 -12.07 -29.33
CA TYR A 243 15.05 -10.81 -28.64
C TYR A 243 15.89 -9.63 -29.14
N ARG A 244 16.32 -9.67 -30.40
CA ARG A 244 17.18 -8.65 -30.98
C ARG A 244 16.41 -7.66 -31.86
N ASP A 245 15.71 -8.15 -32.89
CA ASP A 245 15.04 -7.29 -33.86
C ASP A 245 13.55 -7.16 -33.53
N GLY A 246 13.00 -5.96 -33.72
CA GLY A 246 11.63 -5.62 -33.32
C GLY A 246 10.65 -5.56 -34.49
N THR A 247 9.41 -5.95 -34.22
CA THR A 247 8.27 -5.75 -35.11
C THR A 247 7.17 -4.99 -34.35
N LEU A 248 6.67 -3.89 -34.91
CA LEU A 248 5.51 -3.18 -34.41
C LEU A 248 4.35 -3.36 -35.38
N THR A 249 3.29 -4.03 -34.94
CA THR A 249 2.05 -4.17 -35.69
C THR A 249 1.03 -3.14 -35.18
N VAL A 250 0.49 -2.34 -36.09
CA VAL A 250 -0.49 -1.28 -35.80
C VAL A 250 -1.76 -1.58 -36.58
N ASN A 251 -2.86 -1.78 -35.86
CA ASN A 251 -4.18 -1.90 -36.50
C ASN A 251 -4.95 -0.61 -36.25
N ALA A 252 -5.62 -0.06 -37.24
CA ALA A 252 -6.50 1.09 -37.08
C ALA A 252 -7.84 0.87 -37.80
N THR A 253 -8.92 1.30 -37.15
CA THR A 253 -10.27 1.30 -37.75
C THR A 253 -10.69 2.73 -38.08
N VAL A 254 -11.37 2.88 -39.23
CA VAL A 254 -11.76 4.19 -39.76
C VAL A 254 -13.27 4.24 -39.95
N SER A 255 -13.92 5.30 -39.49
CA SER A 255 -15.39 5.48 -39.53
C SER A 255 -15.95 5.52 -40.93
N ASP A 256 -15.30 6.23 -41.87
CA ASP A 256 -15.61 6.26 -43.30
C ASP A 256 -14.30 6.33 -44.09
N TYR A 257 -13.92 5.17 -44.66
CA TYR A 257 -12.68 5.03 -45.42
C TYR A 257 -12.77 5.55 -46.88
N ARG A 258 -13.94 5.94 -47.32
CA ARG A 258 -14.13 6.39 -48.73
C ARG A 258 -13.35 7.69 -48.97
N LYS A 259 -12.44 7.67 -49.94
CA LYS A 259 -11.53 8.78 -50.29
C LYS A 259 -10.54 9.15 -49.19
N THR A 260 -10.37 8.29 -48.17
CA THR A 260 -9.39 8.53 -47.10
C THR A 260 -8.20 7.58 -47.21
N ARG A 261 -7.09 7.98 -46.61
CA ARG A 261 -5.84 7.22 -46.46
C ARG A 261 -5.29 7.40 -45.09
N VAL A 262 -4.92 6.30 -44.45
CA VAL A 262 -4.20 6.31 -43.17
C VAL A 262 -2.71 6.30 -43.45
N GLU A 263 -1.97 7.22 -42.85
CA GLU A 263 -0.50 7.25 -42.82
C GLU A 263 -0.04 7.00 -41.40
N MET A 264 0.94 6.10 -41.23
CA MET A 264 1.55 5.75 -39.95
C MET A 264 3.04 6.04 -40.02
N ARG A 265 3.60 6.70 -38.99
CA ARG A 265 5.04 7.05 -38.88
C ARG A 265 5.55 6.74 -37.49
N LEU A 266 6.72 6.12 -37.41
CA LEU A 266 7.35 5.74 -36.16
C LEU A 266 8.65 6.54 -35.96
N TYR A 267 8.78 7.16 -34.78
CA TYR A 267 9.91 8.00 -34.43
C TYR A 267 10.56 7.49 -33.12
N ASP A 268 11.89 7.66 -33.01
CA ASP A 268 12.60 7.49 -31.76
C ASP A 268 12.35 8.67 -30.77
N ALA A 269 12.98 8.64 -29.61
CA ALA A 269 12.86 9.69 -28.60
C ALA A 269 13.43 11.02 -29.08
N GLU A 270 14.41 11.02 -30.00
CA GLU A 270 15.01 12.19 -30.60
C GLU A 270 14.18 12.76 -31.78
N GLY A 271 13.07 12.11 -32.13
CA GLY A 271 12.16 12.51 -33.20
C GLY A 271 12.59 12.12 -34.60
N GLN A 272 13.53 11.18 -34.74
CA GLN A 272 13.96 10.65 -36.04
C GLN A 272 13.09 9.48 -36.48
N GLU A 273 12.72 9.42 -37.77
CA GLU A 273 12.01 8.27 -38.33
C GLU A 273 12.90 7.01 -38.30
N VAL A 274 12.42 5.95 -37.66
CA VAL A 274 13.18 4.69 -37.50
C VAL A 274 12.78 3.60 -38.48
N ALA A 275 11.74 3.82 -39.27
CA ALA A 275 11.29 2.93 -40.34
C ALA A 275 10.52 3.71 -41.41
N ASP A 276 10.37 3.14 -42.60
CA ASP A 276 9.60 3.74 -43.69
C ASP A 276 8.12 3.95 -43.31
N PRO A 277 7.50 5.09 -43.67
CA PRO A 277 6.09 5.34 -43.43
C PRO A 277 5.18 4.33 -44.07
N VAL A 278 4.16 3.86 -43.37
CA VAL A 278 3.13 2.95 -43.90
C VAL A 278 1.92 3.76 -44.35
N ASN A 279 1.44 3.47 -45.54
CA ASN A 279 0.23 4.06 -46.11
C ASN A 279 -0.78 2.96 -46.45
N ALA A 280 -2.03 3.10 -45.97
CA ALA A 280 -3.07 2.11 -46.14
C ALA A 280 -4.45 2.75 -46.37
N VAL A 281 -5.35 2.01 -47.08
CA VAL A 281 -6.72 2.45 -47.36
C VAL A 281 -7.67 1.30 -46.98
N GLY A 282 -8.69 1.58 -46.20
CA GLY A 282 -9.70 0.57 -45.77
C GLY A 282 -10.45 1.04 -44.55
N SER A 283 -11.52 0.35 -44.17
CA SER A 283 -12.21 0.51 -42.89
C SER A 283 -11.43 -0.09 -41.73
N PHE A 284 -10.61 -1.10 -42.00
CA PHE A 284 -9.62 -1.70 -41.14
C PHE A 284 -8.29 -1.75 -41.89
N VAL A 285 -7.26 -1.18 -41.34
CA VAL A 285 -5.92 -1.10 -41.91
C VAL A 285 -4.88 -1.66 -40.97
N VAL A 286 -3.84 -2.28 -41.55
CA VAL A 286 -2.73 -2.86 -40.80
C VAL A 286 -1.44 -2.24 -41.25
N GLY A 287 -0.70 -1.64 -40.36
CA GLY A 287 0.68 -1.20 -40.54
C GLY A 287 1.67 -2.15 -39.86
N ARG A 288 2.85 -2.33 -40.45
CA ARG A 288 3.95 -3.08 -39.82
C ARG A 288 5.24 -2.34 -40.01
N PHE A 289 5.96 -2.16 -38.92
CA PHE A 289 7.30 -1.58 -38.87
C PHE A 289 8.29 -2.65 -38.43
N PHE A 290 9.41 -2.74 -39.13
CA PHE A 290 10.52 -3.62 -38.77
C PHE A 290 11.69 -2.74 -38.34
N VAL A 291 12.08 -2.84 -37.10
CA VAL A 291 13.17 -2.05 -36.53
C VAL A 291 14.32 -2.99 -36.13
N LYS A 292 15.47 -2.77 -36.70
CA LYS A 292 16.65 -3.58 -36.39
C LYS A 292 17.23 -3.14 -35.05
N ASN A 293 17.36 -4.08 -34.13
CA ASN A 293 17.89 -3.87 -32.79
C ASN A 293 17.30 -2.61 -32.11
N PRO A 294 15.98 -2.51 -31.94
CA PRO A 294 15.40 -1.35 -31.26
C PRO A 294 15.88 -1.23 -29.83
N HIS A 295 15.85 -0.04 -29.29
CA HIS A 295 15.94 0.17 -27.85
C HIS A 295 14.69 -0.44 -27.20
N LYS A 296 14.89 -1.36 -26.27
CA LYS A 296 13.79 -2.16 -25.70
C LYS A 296 13.25 -1.50 -24.46
N TRP A 297 11.96 -1.56 -24.28
CA TRP A 297 11.30 -1.10 -23.06
C TRP A 297 11.41 -2.16 -21.96
N SER A 298 11.78 -1.75 -20.76
CA SER A 298 11.67 -2.52 -19.50
C SER A 298 11.42 -1.56 -18.33
N ALA A 299 11.11 -2.08 -17.14
CA ALA A 299 10.98 -1.23 -15.95
C ALA A 299 12.32 -0.59 -15.51
N GLU A 300 13.46 -1.16 -15.91
CA GLU A 300 14.80 -0.63 -15.67
C GLU A 300 15.24 0.40 -16.74
N ASP A 301 14.69 0.28 -17.96
CA ASP A 301 15.02 1.13 -19.10
C ASP A 301 13.77 1.39 -19.93
N PRO A 302 12.94 2.37 -19.54
CA PRO A 302 11.60 2.59 -20.09
C PRO A 302 11.61 3.43 -21.38
N TYR A 303 12.37 3.01 -22.37
CA TYR A 303 12.50 3.74 -23.63
C TYR A 303 11.22 3.69 -24.47
N LEU A 304 10.72 4.84 -24.89
CA LEU A 304 9.50 5.00 -25.66
C LEU A 304 9.76 5.58 -27.06
N TYR A 305 9.09 4.96 -28.05
CA TYR A 305 8.96 5.47 -29.40
C TYR A 305 7.64 6.22 -29.55
N ARG A 306 7.57 7.22 -30.43
CA ARG A 306 6.34 7.92 -30.79
C ARG A 306 5.78 7.38 -32.10
N LEU A 307 4.53 6.93 -32.11
CA LEU A 307 3.77 6.56 -33.29
C LEU A 307 2.75 7.64 -33.62
N ASP A 308 2.85 8.22 -34.82
CA ASP A 308 1.83 9.11 -35.39
C ASP A 308 0.91 8.32 -36.32
N VAL A 309 -0.41 8.39 -36.12
CA VAL A 309 -1.44 7.82 -37.02
C VAL A 309 -2.27 8.96 -37.56
N ARG A 310 -2.18 9.21 -38.86
CA ARG A 310 -2.81 10.35 -39.56
C ARG A 310 -3.84 9.90 -40.55
N LEU A 311 -5.01 10.52 -40.54
CA LEU A 311 -6.06 10.30 -41.54
C LEU A 311 -6.10 11.46 -42.51
N TYR A 312 -5.97 11.15 -43.80
CA TYR A 312 -6.03 12.14 -44.90
C TYR A 312 -7.26 11.93 -45.78
N GLU A 313 -7.86 13.02 -46.23
CA GLU A 313 -8.75 13.04 -47.40
C GLU A 313 -8.07 13.84 -48.54
N GLY A 314 -7.63 13.14 -49.56
CA GLY A 314 -6.75 13.72 -50.57
C GLY A 314 -5.43 14.21 -49.95
N LYS A 315 -5.20 15.55 -49.99
CA LYS A 315 -4.04 16.18 -49.37
C LYS A 315 -4.32 16.79 -47.96
N LYS A 316 -5.58 16.83 -47.54
CA LYS A 316 -6.00 17.41 -46.27
C LYS A 316 -5.84 16.37 -45.17
N CYS A 317 -5.05 16.69 -44.13
CA CYS A 317 -5.04 15.93 -42.89
C CYS A 317 -6.33 16.25 -42.13
N LEU A 318 -7.13 15.22 -41.82
CA LEU A 318 -8.38 15.35 -41.08
C LEU A 318 -8.14 15.15 -39.58
N GLN A 319 -7.26 14.21 -39.19
CA GLN A 319 -6.96 13.86 -37.81
C GLN A 319 -5.53 13.36 -37.69
N THR A 320 -4.89 13.67 -36.60
CA THR A 320 -3.62 13.07 -36.17
C THR A 320 -3.80 12.54 -34.75
N LEU A 321 -3.44 11.28 -34.52
CA LEU A 321 -3.34 10.67 -33.20
C LEU A 321 -1.89 10.35 -32.90
N HIS A 322 -1.48 10.59 -31.66
CA HIS A 322 -0.14 10.32 -31.17
C HIS A 322 -0.20 9.24 -30.10
N PHE A 323 0.69 8.25 -30.19
CA PHE A 323 0.83 7.18 -29.21
C PHE A 323 2.29 7.02 -28.82
N ASN A 324 2.55 6.78 -27.54
CA ASN A 324 3.83 6.25 -27.10
C ASN A 324 3.79 4.72 -27.13
N THR A 325 4.90 4.08 -27.48
CA THR A 325 5.01 2.63 -27.51
C THR A 325 6.43 2.17 -27.23
N GLY A 326 6.61 0.98 -26.69
CA GLY A 326 7.91 0.40 -26.38
C GLY A 326 8.05 -1.00 -26.95
N PHE A 327 9.19 -1.30 -27.60
CA PHE A 327 9.48 -2.64 -28.07
C PHE A 327 9.78 -3.56 -26.91
N ARG A 328 8.92 -4.55 -26.68
CA ARG A 328 9.07 -5.58 -25.66
C ARG A 328 8.37 -6.86 -26.04
N LYS A 329 8.76 -7.94 -25.39
CA LYS A 329 8.10 -9.24 -25.45
C LYS A 329 7.86 -9.76 -24.03
N VAL A 330 6.61 -10.17 -23.76
CA VAL A 330 6.22 -10.81 -22.50
C VAL A 330 5.80 -12.25 -22.79
N GLU A 331 6.32 -13.22 -22.07
CA GLU A 331 5.97 -14.63 -22.29
C GLU A 331 6.18 -15.47 -21.03
N ILE A 332 5.50 -16.59 -20.96
CA ILE A 332 5.76 -17.62 -19.94
C ILE A 332 6.45 -18.79 -20.62
N LYS A 333 7.67 -19.14 -20.09
CA LYS A 333 8.42 -20.33 -20.52
C LYS A 333 8.68 -21.25 -19.33
N GLY A 334 8.10 -22.45 -19.39
CA GLY A 334 8.10 -23.33 -18.23
C GLY A 334 7.35 -22.71 -17.07
N SER A 335 8.00 -22.52 -15.94
CA SER A 335 7.44 -21.88 -14.74
C SER A 335 7.93 -20.46 -14.53
N ASP A 336 8.43 -19.78 -15.55
CA ASP A 336 8.97 -18.43 -15.45
C ASP A 336 8.20 -17.45 -16.36
N LEU A 337 7.84 -16.30 -15.79
CA LEU A 337 7.44 -15.10 -16.51
C LEU A 337 8.71 -14.39 -17.00
N LEU A 338 8.77 -14.16 -18.31
CA LEU A 338 9.90 -13.49 -18.95
C LEU A 338 9.47 -12.15 -19.55
N VAL A 339 10.32 -11.15 -19.41
CA VAL A 339 10.30 -9.91 -20.19
C VAL A 339 11.59 -9.85 -21.01
N ASN A 340 11.47 -9.65 -22.32
CA ASN A 340 12.61 -9.61 -23.24
C ASN A 340 13.57 -10.80 -23.08
N GLY A 341 13.01 -11.98 -22.77
CA GLY A 341 13.76 -13.22 -22.58
C GLY A 341 14.47 -13.37 -21.23
N LYS A 342 14.27 -12.45 -20.28
CA LYS A 342 14.85 -12.52 -18.94
C LYS A 342 13.76 -12.85 -17.91
N ARG A 343 14.08 -13.74 -16.98
CA ARG A 343 13.25 -14.06 -15.82
C ARG A 343 13.35 -12.90 -14.84
N ILE A 344 12.33 -12.04 -14.81
CA ILE A 344 12.30 -10.88 -13.90
C ILE A 344 11.82 -11.25 -12.50
N LEU A 345 12.13 -10.42 -11.51
CA LEU A 345 11.50 -10.45 -10.19
C LEU A 345 10.47 -9.34 -10.09
N ILE A 346 9.32 -9.67 -9.52
CA ILE A 346 8.24 -8.71 -9.26
C ILE A 346 8.41 -8.15 -7.85
N LYS A 347 8.91 -6.94 -7.75
CA LYS A 347 9.05 -6.13 -6.55
C LYS A 347 7.85 -5.18 -6.50
N GLY A 348 6.67 -5.75 -6.23
CA GLY A 348 5.39 -5.13 -6.50
C GLY A 348 4.68 -4.57 -5.28
N VAL A 349 3.71 -3.70 -5.55
CA VAL A 349 2.76 -3.16 -4.58
C VAL A 349 1.38 -3.04 -5.20
N ASN A 350 0.33 -3.26 -4.40
CA ASN A 350 -1.05 -2.94 -4.77
C ASN A 350 -1.30 -1.46 -4.56
N ARG A 351 -1.98 -0.77 -5.47
CA ARG A 351 -2.29 0.65 -5.35
C ARG A 351 -3.76 0.93 -5.56
N HIS A 352 -4.41 1.46 -4.52
CA HIS A 352 -5.71 2.12 -4.67
C HIS A 352 -5.55 3.57 -5.17
N GLU A 353 -6.45 3.97 -6.07
CA GLU A 353 -6.54 5.35 -6.56
C GLU A 353 -7.29 6.20 -5.55
N LEU A 354 -6.57 6.63 -4.48
CA LEU A 354 -7.15 7.37 -3.36
C LEU A 354 -6.22 8.48 -2.88
N ASP A 355 -6.81 9.66 -2.62
CA ASP A 355 -6.19 10.83 -2.00
C ASP A 355 -6.87 11.15 -0.67
N PRO A 356 -6.15 11.51 0.41
CA PRO A 356 -6.75 11.77 1.71
C PRO A 356 -7.69 12.98 1.74
N ASP A 357 -7.57 13.91 0.81
CA ASP A 357 -8.43 15.10 0.69
C ASP A 357 -9.48 14.97 -0.41
N GLY A 358 -9.11 14.35 -1.53
CA GLY A 358 -9.90 14.26 -2.74
C GLY A 358 -10.70 12.95 -2.89
N GLY A 359 -10.43 11.92 -2.08
CA GLY A 359 -10.97 10.59 -2.32
C GLY A 359 -10.53 10.04 -3.68
N TYR A 360 -11.47 9.73 -4.58
CA TYR A 360 -11.17 9.26 -5.94
C TYR A 360 -10.73 10.36 -6.92
N VAL A 361 -10.70 11.63 -6.48
CA VAL A 361 -10.25 12.75 -7.30
C VAL A 361 -8.78 13.01 -7.00
N LEU A 362 -7.90 12.45 -7.80
CA LEU A 362 -6.46 12.64 -7.68
C LEU A 362 -5.99 13.72 -8.66
N SER A 363 -4.99 14.49 -8.25
CA SER A 363 -4.26 15.36 -9.17
C SER A 363 -3.15 14.59 -9.91
N TYR A 364 -2.69 15.14 -11.04
CA TYR A 364 -1.56 14.59 -11.77
C TYR A 364 -0.28 14.61 -10.92
N GLU A 365 -0.08 15.64 -10.13
CA GLU A 365 1.06 15.77 -9.21
C GLU A 365 1.04 14.68 -8.12
N ARG A 366 -0.16 14.30 -7.64
CA ARG A 366 -0.29 13.19 -6.68
C ARG A 366 0.09 11.85 -7.31
N MET A 367 -0.33 11.61 -8.55
CA MET A 367 0.05 10.39 -9.27
C MET A 367 1.56 10.34 -9.56
N GLU A 368 2.19 11.47 -9.94
CA GLU A 368 3.65 11.55 -10.09
C GLU A 368 4.39 11.34 -8.76
N GLN A 369 3.85 11.87 -7.65
CA GLN A 369 4.39 11.61 -6.31
C GLN A 369 4.31 10.12 -5.96
N ASP A 370 3.22 9.44 -6.30
CA ASP A 370 3.09 7.99 -6.08
C ASP A 370 4.19 7.23 -6.84
N ILE A 371 4.43 7.56 -8.12
CA ILE A 371 5.54 6.99 -8.90
C ILE A 371 6.89 7.27 -8.24
N GLN A 372 7.13 8.52 -7.83
CA GLN A 372 8.37 8.90 -7.16
C GLN A 372 8.60 8.06 -5.89
N ARG A 373 7.57 7.90 -5.06
CA ARG A 373 7.66 7.07 -3.85
C ARG A 373 7.93 5.60 -4.17
N MET A 374 7.29 5.06 -5.21
CA MET A 374 7.57 3.69 -5.67
C MET A 374 9.03 3.53 -6.10
N LYS A 375 9.58 4.47 -6.89
CA LYS A 375 10.98 4.44 -7.29
C LYS A 375 11.93 4.58 -6.10
N GLN A 376 11.63 5.45 -5.14
CA GLN A 376 12.41 5.59 -3.91
C GLN A 376 12.44 4.30 -3.07
N LEU A 377 11.41 3.47 -3.17
CA LEU A 377 11.31 2.19 -2.46
C LEU A 377 11.80 0.98 -3.30
N ASN A 378 12.44 1.20 -4.44
CA ASN A 378 12.89 0.15 -5.36
C ASN A 378 11.74 -0.73 -5.90
N ILE A 379 10.50 -0.25 -5.87
CA ILE A 379 9.34 -0.93 -6.44
C ILE A 379 9.45 -0.88 -7.96
N ASN A 380 9.36 -2.04 -8.62
CA ASN A 380 9.40 -2.15 -10.07
C ASN A 380 8.08 -2.57 -10.71
N ALA A 381 7.05 -2.85 -9.88
CA ALA A 381 5.77 -3.32 -10.36
C ALA A 381 4.60 -2.78 -9.53
N VAL A 382 3.44 -2.59 -10.18
CA VAL A 382 2.20 -2.16 -9.53
C VAL A 382 1.02 -2.98 -10.04
N ARG A 383 0.10 -3.37 -9.14
CA ARG A 383 -1.21 -3.89 -9.50
C ARG A 383 -2.25 -2.80 -9.25
N THR A 384 -3.05 -2.50 -10.28
CA THR A 384 -4.17 -1.57 -10.14
C THR A 384 -5.31 -2.27 -9.41
N CYS A 385 -5.31 -2.19 -8.11
CA CYS A 385 -6.29 -2.89 -7.27
C CYS A 385 -7.53 -2.01 -7.04
N HIS A 386 -8.74 -2.48 -7.30
CA HIS A 386 -9.05 -3.69 -8.07
C HIS A 386 -9.92 -3.24 -9.24
N TYR A 387 -9.39 -2.31 -10.04
CA TYR A 387 -10.09 -1.62 -11.12
C TYR A 387 -9.11 -0.86 -12.03
N PRO A 388 -9.55 -0.44 -13.23
CA PRO A 388 -8.76 0.44 -14.08
C PRO A 388 -8.59 1.84 -13.46
N ASP A 389 -7.33 2.30 -13.34
CA ASP A 389 -6.97 3.63 -12.86
C ASP A 389 -7.20 4.72 -13.91
N ASP A 390 -6.91 6.00 -13.56
CA ASP A 390 -6.87 7.13 -14.49
C ASP A 390 -5.91 6.83 -15.66
N PRO A 391 -6.25 7.19 -16.90
CA PRO A 391 -5.36 6.99 -18.06
C PRO A 391 -3.96 7.56 -17.88
N TYR A 392 -3.81 8.67 -17.16
CA TYR A 392 -2.50 9.28 -16.88
C TYR A 392 -1.59 8.38 -16.05
N TRP A 393 -2.15 7.56 -15.16
CA TRP A 393 -1.39 6.57 -14.39
C TRP A 393 -0.63 5.58 -15.27
N TYR A 394 -1.28 5.11 -16.35
CA TYR A 394 -0.66 4.19 -17.30
C TYR A 394 0.47 4.88 -18.08
N GLU A 395 0.27 6.14 -18.49
CA GLU A 395 1.31 6.95 -19.14
C GLU A 395 2.54 7.13 -18.23
N LEU A 396 2.33 7.36 -16.93
CA LEU A 396 3.40 7.47 -15.95
C LEU A 396 4.17 6.15 -15.79
N CYS A 397 3.47 5.02 -15.70
CA CYS A 397 4.10 3.71 -15.63
C CYS A 397 4.92 3.38 -16.90
N ASP A 398 4.42 3.77 -18.07
CA ASP A 398 5.16 3.64 -19.34
C ASP A 398 6.44 4.48 -19.34
N ARG A 399 6.35 5.72 -18.85
CA ARG A 399 7.44 6.72 -18.88
C ARG A 399 8.54 6.46 -17.87
N TYR A 400 8.14 6.10 -16.65
CA TYR A 400 9.07 5.94 -15.53
C TYR A 400 9.45 4.47 -15.24
N GLY A 401 8.89 3.52 -16.00
CA GLY A 401 9.26 2.12 -15.92
C GLY A 401 8.72 1.42 -14.67
N LEU A 402 7.42 1.06 -14.69
CA LEU A 402 6.83 0.12 -13.76
C LEU A 402 6.13 -0.98 -14.55
N TYR A 403 6.40 -2.24 -14.22
CA TYR A 403 5.59 -3.36 -14.71
C TYR A 403 4.20 -3.27 -14.11
N MET A 404 3.17 -3.55 -14.89
CA MET A 404 1.80 -3.42 -14.42
C MET A 404 1.02 -4.72 -14.57
N VAL A 405 0.32 -5.09 -13.51
CA VAL A 405 -0.84 -5.97 -13.54
C VAL A 405 -2.07 -5.08 -13.60
N ALA A 406 -2.69 -5.01 -14.78
CA ALA A 406 -3.87 -4.19 -15.00
C ALA A 406 -5.14 -5.01 -14.78
N GLU A 407 -6.02 -4.54 -13.86
CA GLU A 407 -7.14 -5.32 -13.35
C GLU A 407 -8.49 -4.74 -13.76
N ALA A 408 -9.42 -5.64 -14.12
CA ALA A 408 -10.79 -5.30 -14.45
C ALA A 408 -11.60 -4.99 -13.17
N ASN A 409 -12.56 -4.07 -13.27
CA ASN A 409 -13.43 -3.63 -12.18
C ASN A 409 -14.49 -4.69 -11.83
N ILE A 410 -14.06 -5.81 -11.24
CA ILE A 410 -14.93 -6.92 -10.82
C ILE A 410 -14.50 -7.43 -9.46
N GLU A 411 -15.36 -7.24 -8.47
CA GLU A 411 -15.28 -7.88 -7.18
C GLU A 411 -16.67 -8.15 -6.62
N SER A 412 -16.87 -9.32 -5.99
CA SER A 412 -18.14 -9.68 -5.37
C SER A 412 -17.94 -10.47 -4.07
N HIS A 413 -17.00 -10.01 -3.24
CA HIS A 413 -16.55 -10.66 -2.01
C HIS A 413 -17.71 -10.97 -1.06
N GLY A 414 -18.65 -10.04 -0.91
CA GLY A 414 -19.84 -10.19 -0.06
C GLY A 414 -20.85 -11.27 -0.50
N MET A 415 -20.69 -11.86 -1.70
CA MET A 415 -21.44 -13.04 -2.15
C MET A 415 -20.71 -14.36 -1.82
N GLY A 416 -19.48 -14.27 -1.31
CA GLY A 416 -18.61 -15.41 -1.05
C GLY A 416 -18.17 -16.15 -2.31
N TYR A 417 -17.37 -17.21 -2.12
CA TYR A 417 -16.71 -17.92 -3.22
C TYR A 417 -17.38 -19.26 -3.59
N GLY A 418 -18.48 -19.61 -2.92
CA GLY A 418 -19.20 -20.84 -3.11
C GLY A 418 -20.28 -20.80 -4.20
N ALA A 419 -21.41 -21.48 -3.95
CA ALA A 419 -22.50 -21.59 -4.92
C ALA A 419 -23.23 -20.26 -5.21
N ALA A 420 -23.17 -19.31 -4.28
CA ALA A 420 -23.85 -18.02 -4.38
C ALA A 420 -23.02 -16.96 -5.14
N THR A 421 -21.78 -17.25 -5.54
CA THR A 421 -20.95 -16.31 -6.27
C THR A 421 -21.57 -15.87 -7.59
N LEU A 422 -21.48 -14.58 -7.91
CA LEU A 422 -21.98 -14.01 -9.16
C LEU A 422 -21.23 -14.53 -10.41
N ALA A 423 -20.03 -15.09 -10.24
CA ALA A 423 -19.29 -15.77 -11.29
C ALA A 423 -20.07 -16.95 -11.92
N ARG A 424 -21.10 -17.47 -11.24
CA ARG A 424 -21.97 -18.58 -11.65
C ARG A 424 -23.38 -18.11 -12.04
N ASP A 425 -23.70 -16.86 -11.81
CA ASP A 425 -25.00 -16.31 -12.19
C ASP A 425 -24.95 -15.82 -13.64
N THR A 426 -25.75 -16.45 -14.51
CA THR A 426 -25.82 -16.12 -15.93
C THR A 426 -26.34 -14.70 -16.19
N ALA A 427 -27.08 -14.10 -15.24
CA ALA A 427 -27.55 -12.71 -15.37
C ALA A 427 -26.38 -11.71 -15.39
N TYR A 428 -25.27 -12.02 -14.73
CA TYR A 428 -24.09 -11.17 -14.66
C TYR A 428 -23.00 -11.51 -15.69
N LEU A 429 -23.20 -12.54 -16.54
CA LEU A 429 -22.21 -12.91 -17.55
C LEU A 429 -21.81 -11.75 -18.46
N GLN A 430 -22.82 -11.01 -18.98
CA GLN A 430 -22.55 -9.90 -19.89
C GLN A 430 -21.77 -8.77 -19.19
N ALA A 431 -22.06 -8.50 -17.93
CA ALA A 431 -21.34 -7.49 -17.14
C ALA A 431 -19.86 -7.87 -16.92
N HIS A 432 -19.56 -9.15 -16.66
CA HIS A 432 -18.17 -9.64 -16.56
C HIS A 432 -17.42 -9.47 -17.88
N LEU A 433 -18.07 -9.80 -19.01
CA LEU A 433 -17.47 -9.67 -20.34
C LEU A 433 -17.27 -8.20 -20.73
N ASP A 434 -18.27 -7.34 -20.53
CA ASP A 434 -18.19 -5.90 -20.86
C ASP A 434 -17.04 -5.22 -20.10
N ARG A 435 -16.94 -5.44 -18.79
CA ARG A 435 -15.88 -4.85 -17.95
C ARG A 435 -14.48 -5.28 -18.40
N ASN A 436 -14.27 -6.57 -18.64
CA ASN A 436 -12.99 -7.09 -19.14
C ASN A 436 -12.66 -6.59 -20.55
N GLN A 437 -13.64 -6.63 -21.47
CA GLN A 437 -13.45 -6.16 -22.85
C GLN A 437 -13.05 -4.69 -22.89
N ARG A 438 -13.80 -3.83 -22.21
CA ARG A 438 -13.56 -2.38 -22.17
C ARG A 438 -12.22 -2.05 -21.51
N HIS A 439 -11.89 -2.73 -20.44
CA HIS A 439 -10.62 -2.58 -19.77
C HIS A 439 -9.43 -2.87 -20.70
N VAL A 440 -9.44 -3.99 -21.40
CA VAL A 440 -8.39 -4.35 -22.37
C VAL A 440 -8.36 -3.39 -23.54
N GLN A 441 -9.50 -3.05 -24.13
CA GLN A 441 -9.56 -2.12 -25.29
C GLN A 441 -9.00 -0.75 -24.94
N ARG A 442 -9.34 -0.18 -23.76
CA ARG A 442 -8.81 1.11 -23.32
C ARG A 442 -7.29 1.11 -23.18
N ASN A 443 -6.75 0.08 -22.54
CA ASN A 443 -5.39 0.08 -22.05
C ASN A 443 -4.41 -0.72 -22.92
N PHE A 444 -4.86 -1.29 -24.03
CA PHE A 444 -4.08 -2.22 -24.87
C PHE A 444 -2.68 -1.69 -25.24
N ASN A 445 -2.55 -0.40 -25.50
CA ASN A 445 -1.35 0.22 -26.10
C ASN A 445 -0.22 0.48 -25.11
N HIS A 446 -0.42 0.27 -23.80
CA HIS A 446 0.58 0.56 -22.78
C HIS A 446 1.64 -0.54 -22.68
N PRO A 447 2.94 -0.24 -22.92
CA PRO A 447 4.00 -1.23 -22.77
C PRO A 447 4.23 -1.67 -21.33
N SER A 448 3.90 -0.85 -20.32
CA SER A 448 4.00 -1.17 -18.90
C SER A 448 3.14 -2.36 -18.49
N ILE A 449 1.98 -2.56 -19.12
CA ILE A 449 1.10 -3.69 -18.82
C ILE A 449 1.76 -4.99 -19.31
N ILE A 450 2.11 -5.86 -18.38
CA ILE A 450 2.70 -7.16 -18.66
C ILE A 450 1.77 -8.34 -18.34
N ILE A 451 0.71 -8.10 -17.56
CA ILE A 451 -0.28 -9.10 -17.14
C ILE A 451 -1.66 -8.45 -17.14
N TRP A 452 -2.66 -9.13 -17.70
CA TRP A 452 -4.08 -8.80 -17.51
C TRP A 452 -4.64 -9.57 -16.32
N SER A 453 -5.42 -8.90 -15.46
CA SER A 453 -6.13 -9.52 -14.34
C SER A 453 -7.63 -9.38 -14.55
N LEU A 454 -8.37 -10.49 -14.42
CA LEU A 454 -9.79 -10.55 -14.75
C LEU A 454 -10.70 -9.95 -13.68
N GLY A 455 -10.18 -9.71 -12.51
CA GLY A 455 -10.87 -9.17 -11.34
C GLY A 455 -10.26 -9.67 -10.04
N ASN A 456 -10.95 -9.39 -8.93
CA ASN A 456 -10.54 -9.71 -7.57
C ASN A 456 -11.68 -10.39 -6.82
N GLU A 457 -11.40 -11.31 -5.93
CA GLU A 457 -12.25 -11.91 -4.88
C GLU A 457 -13.74 -12.11 -5.23
N ALA A 458 -14.02 -12.55 -6.45
CA ALA A 458 -15.38 -12.72 -6.97
C ALA A 458 -15.80 -14.19 -7.17
N GLY A 459 -15.07 -15.13 -6.53
CA GLY A 459 -15.27 -16.57 -6.73
C GLY A 459 -14.89 -17.03 -8.14
N TYR A 460 -15.15 -18.30 -8.47
CA TYR A 460 -14.81 -18.86 -9.76
C TYR A 460 -15.99 -19.56 -10.42
N GLY A 461 -16.15 -19.35 -11.73
CA GLY A 461 -17.23 -19.95 -12.51
C GLY A 461 -17.18 -19.60 -14.01
N PRO A 462 -18.24 -19.97 -14.75
CA PRO A 462 -18.30 -19.80 -16.19
C PRO A 462 -18.08 -18.36 -16.68
N SER A 463 -18.44 -17.35 -15.89
CA SER A 463 -18.24 -15.95 -16.28
C SER A 463 -16.74 -15.60 -16.38
N PHE A 464 -15.90 -16.06 -15.45
CA PHE A 464 -14.45 -15.85 -15.51
C PHE A 464 -13.78 -16.72 -16.57
N GLU A 465 -14.29 -17.95 -16.82
CA GLU A 465 -13.77 -18.77 -17.91
C GLU A 465 -14.03 -18.11 -19.26
N ALA A 466 -15.22 -17.53 -19.45
CA ALA A 466 -15.57 -16.79 -20.66
C ALA A 466 -14.78 -15.46 -20.78
N ALA A 467 -14.56 -14.75 -19.67
CA ALA A 467 -13.73 -13.55 -19.64
C ALA A 467 -12.28 -13.86 -20.01
N TYR A 468 -11.71 -14.96 -19.50
CA TYR A 468 -10.37 -15.41 -19.89
C TYR A 468 -10.27 -15.66 -21.39
N ASP A 469 -11.23 -16.40 -21.98
CA ASP A 469 -11.25 -16.69 -23.42
C ASP A 469 -11.39 -15.40 -24.26
N LEU A 470 -12.21 -14.45 -23.80
CA LEU A 470 -12.39 -13.15 -24.44
C LEU A 470 -11.09 -12.33 -24.41
N VAL A 471 -10.46 -12.18 -23.22
CA VAL A 471 -9.22 -11.39 -23.07
C VAL A 471 -8.10 -12.04 -23.89
N ARG A 472 -7.98 -13.37 -23.88
CA ARG A 472 -7.01 -14.12 -24.71
C ARG A 472 -7.23 -13.89 -26.21
N ALA A 473 -8.48 -13.76 -26.64
CA ALA A 473 -8.80 -13.47 -28.04
C ALA A 473 -8.50 -12.00 -28.42
N LEU A 474 -8.68 -11.06 -27.48
CA LEU A 474 -8.37 -9.65 -27.69
C LEU A 474 -6.86 -9.40 -27.67
N ASP A 475 -6.16 -10.01 -26.73
CA ASP A 475 -4.71 -9.87 -26.59
C ASP A 475 -4.02 -11.21 -26.29
N PRO A 476 -3.52 -11.90 -27.32
CA PRO A 476 -2.71 -13.11 -27.13
C PRO A 476 -1.28 -12.85 -26.69
N SER A 477 -0.83 -11.57 -26.64
CA SER A 477 0.58 -11.22 -26.41
C SER A 477 0.96 -11.13 -24.93
N ARG A 478 -0.02 -11.09 -24.00
CA ARG A 478 0.20 -10.99 -22.56
C ARG A 478 -0.43 -12.15 -21.81
N PRO A 479 0.18 -12.62 -20.72
CA PRO A 479 -0.45 -13.57 -19.81
C PRO A 479 -1.65 -12.95 -19.08
N ILE A 480 -2.54 -13.84 -18.64
CA ILE A 480 -3.77 -13.51 -17.93
C ILE A 480 -3.73 -14.18 -16.56
N GLN A 481 -4.08 -13.46 -15.50
CA GLN A 481 -4.21 -14.00 -14.15
C GLN A 481 -5.61 -13.79 -13.57
N TYR A 482 -5.99 -14.66 -12.67
CA TYR A 482 -7.12 -14.51 -11.77
C TYR A 482 -6.93 -15.39 -10.53
N GLU A 483 -6.98 -14.82 -9.33
CA GLU A 483 -6.56 -15.50 -8.10
C GLU A 483 -7.53 -16.64 -7.71
N ARG A 484 -8.86 -16.46 -7.89
CA ARG A 484 -9.85 -17.51 -7.59
C ARG A 484 -9.93 -18.63 -8.63
N ALA A 485 -9.21 -18.51 -9.74
CA ALA A 485 -8.96 -19.66 -10.62
C ALA A 485 -7.99 -20.65 -9.95
N GLU A 486 -7.31 -20.25 -8.91
CA GLU A 486 -6.30 -21.02 -8.19
C GLU A 486 -5.28 -21.65 -9.16
N TYR A 487 -4.85 -22.90 -8.92
CA TYR A 487 -3.91 -23.55 -9.82
C TYR A 487 -4.59 -24.21 -11.04
N ASP A 488 -5.77 -24.81 -10.82
CA ASP A 488 -6.42 -25.70 -11.80
C ASP A 488 -7.35 -24.96 -12.77
N GLY A 489 -7.79 -23.75 -12.47
CA GLY A 489 -8.65 -22.96 -13.33
C GLY A 489 -7.91 -22.23 -14.46
N LYS A 490 -8.67 -21.43 -15.23
CA LYS A 490 -8.13 -20.63 -16.34
C LYS A 490 -7.36 -19.42 -15.82
N THR A 491 -6.07 -19.62 -15.63
CA THR A 491 -5.07 -18.60 -15.28
C THR A 491 -3.71 -19.05 -15.79
N ASP A 492 -2.89 -18.16 -16.32
CA ASP A 492 -1.53 -18.48 -16.76
C ASP A 492 -0.53 -18.46 -15.62
N ILE A 493 -0.80 -17.66 -14.61
CA ILE A 493 0.03 -17.44 -13.42
C ILE A 493 -0.74 -17.96 -12.20
N PHE A 494 -0.07 -18.68 -11.32
CA PHE A 494 -0.62 -18.97 -10.01
C PHE A 494 -0.35 -17.77 -9.10
N CYS A 495 -1.40 -17.05 -8.74
CA CYS A 495 -1.34 -15.79 -8.02
C CYS A 495 -2.14 -15.85 -6.71
N PRO A 496 -1.70 -16.65 -5.71
CA PRO A 496 -2.41 -16.75 -4.44
C PRO A 496 -2.30 -15.46 -3.64
N MET A 497 -3.22 -15.28 -2.67
CA MET A 497 -3.16 -14.23 -1.67
C MET A 497 -2.61 -14.77 -0.37
N TYR A 498 -1.69 -14.01 0.25
CA TYR A 498 -1.16 -14.25 1.61
C TYR A 498 -0.64 -15.69 1.84
N ALA A 499 -0.10 -16.31 0.81
CA ALA A 499 0.53 -17.62 0.93
C ALA A 499 1.76 -17.51 1.85
N SER A 500 1.79 -18.34 2.91
CA SER A 500 2.91 -18.32 3.86
C SER A 500 4.24 -18.77 3.22
N GLN A 501 5.35 -18.43 3.86
CA GLN A 501 6.69 -18.85 3.43
C GLN A 501 6.79 -20.38 3.31
N GLU A 502 6.18 -21.10 4.23
CA GLU A 502 6.16 -22.58 4.19
C GLU A 502 5.33 -23.11 3.00
N TYR A 503 4.21 -22.46 2.67
CA TYR A 503 3.39 -22.83 1.51
C TYR A 503 4.17 -22.59 0.21
N THR A 504 4.80 -21.44 0.05
CA THR A 504 5.56 -21.09 -1.17
C THR A 504 6.74 -22.03 -1.38
N LYS A 505 7.42 -22.42 -0.29
CA LYS A 505 8.49 -23.43 -0.30
C LYS A 505 7.99 -24.81 -0.78
N LYS A 506 6.83 -25.25 -0.29
CA LYS A 506 6.21 -26.51 -0.73
C LYS A 506 5.80 -26.44 -2.19
N TYR A 507 5.21 -25.34 -2.64
CA TYR A 507 4.85 -25.13 -4.04
C TYR A 507 6.07 -25.23 -4.96
N SER A 508 7.16 -24.56 -4.61
CA SER A 508 8.40 -24.59 -5.40
C SER A 508 8.98 -26.01 -5.52
N ALA A 509 8.91 -26.79 -4.44
CA ALA A 509 9.45 -28.16 -4.39
C ALA A 509 8.57 -29.19 -5.14
N ASP A 510 7.31 -28.89 -5.41
CA ASP A 510 6.39 -29.80 -6.07
C ASP A 510 6.60 -29.82 -7.60
N PRO A 511 7.06 -30.96 -8.19
CA PRO A 511 7.30 -31.05 -9.64
C PRO A 511 6.03 -30.99 -10.50
N SER A 512 4.85 -31.22 -9.92
CA SER A 512 3.57 -31.11 -10.62
C SER A 512 3.16 -29.66 -10.84
N LYS A 513 3.73 -28.71 -10.11
CA LYS A 513 3.46 -27.26 -10.23
C LYS A 513 4.36 -26.67 -11.32
N THR A 514 3.75 -26.21 -12.40
CA THR A 514 4.44 -25.74 -13.62
C THR A 514 4.15 -24.27 -13.96
N LYS A 515 3.26 -23.60 -13.23
CA LYS A 515 2.98 -22.17 -13.41
C LYS A 515 3.95 -21.34 -12.55
N PRO A 516 4.35 -20.13 -12.97
CA PRO A 516 5.03 -19.18 -12.07
C PRO A 516 4.11 -18.84 -10.91
N LEU A 517 4.68 -18.71 -9.70
CA LEU A 517 4.00 -18.20 -8.52
C LEU A 517 4.38 -16.73 -8.31
N ILE A 518 3.39 -15.85 -8.46
CA ILE A 518 3.50 -14.42 -8.18
C ILE A 518 2.30 -14.06 -7.32
N GLN A 519 2.52 -13.76 -6.04
CA GLN A 519 1.41 -13.45 -5.14
C GLN A 519 0.76 -12.13 -5.55
N CYS A 520 -0.53 -12.15 -5.90
CA CYS A 520 -1.24 -10.89 -6.21
C CYS A 520 -1.41 -10.02 -4.98
N GLU A 521 -1.40 -10.64 -3.78
CA GLU A 521 -1.33 -9.96 -2.50
C GLU A 521 -0.47 -10.77 -1.53
N TYR A 522 0.43 -10.09 -0.82
CA TYR A 522 1.21 -10.67 0.26
C TYR A 522 1.68 -9.59 1.23
N ALA A 523 2.26 -10.02 2.35
CA ALA A 523 2.92 -9.14 3.29
C ALA A 523 2.02 -7.95 3.70
N HIS A 524 0.85 -8.26 4.32
CA HIS A 524 -0.15 -7.28 4.72
C HIS A 524 0.43 -6.25 5.69
N ALA A 525 0.39 -4.97 5.32
CA ALA A 525 1.16 -3.90 5.96
C ALA A 525 0.36 -3.07 6.98
N MET A 526 -0.64 -3.65 7.61
CA MET A 526 -1.53 -2.95 8.54
C MET A 526 -0.82 -2.50 9.81
N GLY A 527 -0.75 -1.18 10.04
CA GLY A 527 -0.14 -0.60 11.23
C GLY A 527 1.33 -1.00 11.40
N ASN A 528 1.76 -1.27 12.64
CA ASN A 528 3.12 -1.74 12.92
C ASN A 528 3.29 -3.22 12.54
N SER A 529 3.82 -3.50 11.36
CA SER A 529 3.81 -4.79 10.70
C SER A 529 5.08 -5.07 9.87
N GLN A 530 5.01 -5.94 8.85
CA GLN A 530 6.09 -6.33 7.92
C GLN A 530 7.25 -7.10 8.57
N GLY A 531 7.01 -7.75 9.70
CA GLY A 531 7.96 -8.70 10.28
C GLY A 531 8.00 -10.01 9.50
N GLY A 532 9.19 -10.51 9.15
CA GLY A 532 9.34 -11.73 8.34
C GLY A 532 9.33 -11.48 6.83
N PHE A 533 9.49 -10.23 6.39
CA PHE A 533 9.60 -9.88 4.98
C PHE A 533 10.90 -10.42 4.35
N LYS A 534 11.97 -10.44 5.13
CA LYS A 534 13.25 -11.07 4.76
C LYS A 534 13.08 -12.52 4.30
N GLU A 535 12.34 -13.32 5.05
CA GLU A 535 12.14 -14.75 4.80
C GLU A 535 11.40 -15.01 3.49
N TYR A 536 10.48 -14.13 3.09
CA TYR A 536 9.88 -14.19 1.75
C TYR A 536 10.92 -13.95 0.66
N TRP A 537 11.77 -12.92 0.80
CA TRP A 537 12.73 -12.56 -0.26
C TRP A 537 13.91 -13.52 -0.34
N ASP A 538 14.31 -14.13 0.77
CA ASP A 538 15.29 -15.22 0.75
C ASP A 538 14.77 -16.41 -0.08
N LEU A 539 13.49 -16.78 0.05
CA LEU A 539 12.88 -17.84 -0.74
C LEU A 539 12.71 -17.43 -2.22
N ILE A 540 12.21 -16.22 -2.50
CA ILE A 540 11.97 -15.73 -3.86
C ILE A 540 13.27 -15.70 -4.67
N ARG A 541 14.40 -15.30 -4.05
CA ARG A 541 15.70 -15.25 -4.72
C ARG A 541 16.34 -16.61 -4.92
N THR A 542 16.05 -17.58 -4.08
CA THR A 542 16.77 -18.86 -4.06
C THR A 542 16.00 -20.02 -4.66
N LEU A 543 14.68 -19.96 -4.67
CA LEU A 543 13.84 -21.06 -5.13
C LEU A 543 13.27 -20.83 -6.53
N PRO A 544 13.18 -21.86 -7.38
CA PRO A 544 12.55 -21.76 -8.68
C PRO A 544 11.03 -21.52 -8.55
N LYS A 545 10.39 -21.05 -9.62
CA LYS A 545 8.96 -20.76 -9.76
C LYS A 545 8.48 -19.56 -8.95
N LEU A 546 9.18 -19.11 -7.92
CA LEU A 546 8.81 -17.94 -7.13
C LEU A 546 9.38 -16.68 -7.79
N GLN A 547 8.53 -15.72 -8.15
CA GLN A 547 8.99 -14.51 -8.83
C GLN A 547 8.57 -13.21 -8.13
N GLY A 548 8.18 -13.28 -6.86
CA GLY A 548 7.78 -12.10 -6.06
C GLY A 548 6.28 -12.00 -5.86
N GLY A 549 5.80 -10.76 -5.75
CA GLY A 549 4.39 -10.47 -5.51
C GLY A 549 4.14 -8.98 -5.30
N PHE A 550 2.88 -8.67 -4.92
CA PHE A 550 2.42 -7.30 -4.70
C PHE A 550 2.02 -7.14 -3.22
N ILE A 551 2.73 -6.28 -2.49
CA ILE A 551 2.43 -5.98 -1.09
C ILE A 551 1.02 -5.38 -0.99
N TRP A 552 0.25 -5.77 -0.02
CA TRP A 552 -1.00 -5.12 0.35
C TRP A 552 -0.78 -4.16 1.52
N ASP A 553 -0.86 -2.80 1.34
CA ASP A 553 -0.93 -2.13 0.06
C ASP A 553 0.03 -0.92 0.03
N PHE A 554 -0.12 0.01 -0.89
CA PHE A 554 0.80 1.12 -1.11
C PHE A 554 0.67 2.21 -0.06
N ALA A 555 -0.54 2.66 0.25
CA ALA A 555 -0.76 3.78 1.16
C ALA A 555 -2.02 3.59 2.01
N ASP A 556 -1.91 3.92 3.30
CA ASP A 556 -3.06 3.98 4.20
C ASP A 556 -4.20 4.79 3.57
N GLN A 557 -5.42 4.26 3.64
CA GLN A 557 -6.57 4.85 2.96
C GLN A 557 -7.34 5.85 3.83
N SER A 558 -6.90 6.14 5.03
CA SER A 558 -7.51 7.15 5.89
C SER A 558 -7.57 8.52 5.24
N ILE A 559 -8.63 9.28 5.54
CA ILE A 559 -8.90 10.58 4.94
C ILE A 559 -8.71 11.72 5.95
N HIS A 560 -8.28 12.89 5.47
CA HIS A 560 -8.17 14.06 6.31
C HIS A 560 -9.54 14.48 6.83
N TRP A 561 -9.64 14.58 8.16
CA TRP A 561 -10.86 15.00 8.83
C TRP A 561 -10.59 15.97 9.97
N ARG A 562 -11.64 16.57 10.49
CA ARG A 562 -11.55 17.47 11.64
C ARG A 562 -12.57 17.09 12.69
N ASN A 563 -12.10 16.93 13.91
CA ASN A 563 -13.02 16.72 15.03
C ASN A 563 -13.83 17.98 15.38
N SER A 564 -14.80 17.87 16.28
CA SER A 564 -15.66 18.96 16.72
C SER A 564 -14.90 20.15 17.36
N ARG A 565 -13.61 19.97 17.72
CA ARG A 565 -12.74 21.02 18.26
C ARG A 565 -11.85 21.65 17.19
N GLY A 566 -12.00 21.26 15.92
CA GLY A 566 -11.21 21.75 14.80
C GLY A 566 -9.81 21.16 14.66
N LYS A 567 -9.41 20.16 15.48
CA LYS A 567 -8.13 19.46 15.33
C LYS A 567 -8.21 18.49 14.17
N SER A 568 -7.25 18.55 13.26
CA SER A 568 -7.12 17.64 12.12
C SER A 568 -6.56 16.29 12.56
N TYR A 569 -6.97 15.23 11.87
CA TYR A 569 -6.50 13.87 12.05
C TYR A 569 -6.86 13.04 10.83
N TYR A 570 -6.24 11.87 10.67
CA TYR A 570 -6.62 10.90 9.66
C TYR A 570 -7.76 10.03 10.18
N ALA A 571 -8.92 10.12 9.53
CA ALA A 571 -10.12 9.38 9.87
C ALA A 571 -10.23 8.08 9.08
N TYR A 572 -10.62 7.01 9.74
CA TYR A 572 -10.89 5.70 9.16
C TYR A 572 -12.36 5.29 9.34
N ALA A 573 -12.75 4.13 8.83
CA ALA A 573 -14.14 3.69 8.77
C ALA A 573 -14.95 3.89 10.05
N GLY A 574 -14.37 3.61 11.21
CA GLY A 574 -15.01 3.73 12.53
C GLY A 574 -15.50 5.15 12.87
N ASP A 575 -14.94 6.19 12.25
CA ASP A 575 -15.35 7.58 12.46
C ASP A 575 -16.69 7.93 11.80
N PHE A 576 -17.09 7.19 10.78
CA PHE A 576 -18.22 7.46 9.91
C PHE A 576 -19.41 6.53 10.13
N ASN A 577 -19.32 5.61 11.07
CA ASN A 577 -20.38 4.62 11.35
C ASN A 577 -21.59 5.26 12.04
N ARG A 578 -22.31 6.14 11.36
CA ARG A 578 -23.40 6.89 12.01
C ARG A 578 -24.80 6.47 11.62
N SER A 579 -25.07 6.09 10.41
CA SER A 579 -26.45 5.85 10.01
C SER A 579 -26.66 4.90 8.84
N ASP A 580 -25.72 4.73 7.95
CA ASP A 580 -26.02 4.18 6.63
C ASP A 580 -25.40 2.82 6.31
N SER A 581 -24.39 2.33 7.07
CA SER A 581 -23.68 1.09 6.76
C SER A 581 -22.89 0.51 7.94
N GLY A 582 -22.35 -0.67 7.79
CA GLY A 582 -21.29 -1.22 8.62
C GLY A 582 -19.98 -0.45 8.47
N ALA A 583 -19.02 -0.73 9.35
CA ALA A 583 -17.68 -0.16 9.27
C ALA A 583 -16.66 -1.15 9.84
N ASP A 584 -15.56 -1.37 9.13
CA ASP A 584 -14.50 -2.29 9.54
C ASP A 584 -13.30 -1.56 10.18
N GLN A 585 -13.61 -0.59 11.04
CA GLN A 585 -12.65 0.15 11.86
C GLN A 585 -11.48 0.70 11.02
N ASN A 586 -10.23 0.47 11.48
CA ASN A 586 -9.01 0.89 10.81
C ASN A 586 -8.47 -0.18 9.82
N PHE A 587 -9.30 -1.09 9.32
CA PHE A 587 -8.83 -2.13 8.38
C PHE A 587 -8.43 -1.54 7.01
N CYS A 588 -8.75 -0.29 6.75
CA CYS A 588 -8.30 0.49 5.59
C CYS A 588 -6.87 1.05 5.72
N ASP A 589 -6.22 0.93 6.89
CA ASP A 589 -4.89 1.47 7.15
C ASP A 589 -3.85 0.35 7.09
N ASN A 590 -3.51 -0.07 5.89
CA ASN A 590 -2.62 -1.19 5.60
C ASN A 590 -1.53 -0.85 4.58
N GLY A 591 -1.22 0.45 4.45
CA GLY A 591 -0.21 0.97 3.55
C GLY A 591 1.23 0.87 4.07
N ILE A 592 2.18 0.65 3.14
CA ILE A 592 3.60 0.86 3.44
C ILE A 592 3.93 2.35 3.59
N LEU A 593 3.03 3.22 3.15
CA LEU A 593 3.08 4.68 3.33
C LEU A 593 1.85 5.15 4.12
N GLY A 594 2.01 6.27 4.82
CA GLY A 594 0.86 7.01 5.35
C GLY A 594 0.00 7.63 4.23
N PRO A 595 -1.21 8.14 4.57
CA PRO A 595 -2.13 8.70 3.57
C PRO A 595 -1.53 9.89 2.79
N ASP A 596 -0.64 10.66 3.40
CA ASP A 596 0.09 11.79 2.81
C ASP A 596 1.35 11.37 2.05
N ARG A 597 1.60 10.07 1.89
CA ARG A 597 2.78 9.48 1.23
C ARG A 597 4.09 9.62 2.01
N GLN A 598 4.05 9.83 3.32
CA GLN A 598 5.22 9.65 4.17
C GLN A 598 5.51 8.16 4.37
N PHE A 599 6.79 7.82 4.50
CA PHE A 599 7.20 6.43 4.72
C PHE A 599 6.79 5.98 6.12
N ASN A 600 6.01 4.91 6.21
CA ASN A 600 5.88 4.15 7.45
C ASN A 600 7.22 3.47 7.77
N PRO A 601 7.54 3.18 9.03
CA PRO A 601 8.85 2.58 9.40
C PRO A 601 9.16 1.28 8.65
N HIS A 602 8.15 0.50 8.30
CA HIS A 602 8.32 -0.74 7.55
C HIS A 602 8.61 -0.53 6.05
N ALA A 603 8.37 0.66 5.50
CA ALA A 603 8.74 0.97 4.11
C ALA A 603 10.25 0.84 3.87
N TYR A 604 11.08 1.14 4.88
CA TYR A 604 12.54 1.01 4.77
C TYR A 604 12.98 -0.45 4.65
N GLU A 605 12.27 -1.40 5.29
CA GLU A 605 12.53 -2.83 5.12
C GLU A 605 12.16 -3.30 3.70
N VAL A 606 11.06 -2.77 3.15
CA VAL A 606 10.67 -3.00 1.75
C VAL A 606 11.74 -2.45 0.81
N GLN A 607 12.18 -1.19 1.00
CA GLN A 607 13.26 -0.57 0.22
C GLN A 607 14.52 -1.43 0.21
N TYR A 608 14.92 -1.95 1.38
CA TYR A 608 16.12 -2.76 1.54
C TYR A 608 16.02 -4.09 0.76
N PHE A 609 14.89 -4.81 0.88
CA PHE A 609 14.75 -6.09 0.19
C PHE A 609 14.40 -5.95 -1.29
N TYR A 610 13.92 -4.79 -1.72
CA TYR A 610 13.64 -4.51 -3.13
C TYR A 610 14.84 -3.94 -3.90
N GLN A 611 15.95 -3.63 -3.24
CA GLN A 611 17.16 -3.14 -3.92
C GLN A 611 17.72 -4.16 -4.91
N ASP A 612 18.47 -3.67 -5.91
CA ASP A 612 19.02 -4.47 -7.01
C ASP A 612 20.54 -4.65 -6.94
N ILE A 613 21.19 -4.11 -5.90
CA ILE A 613 22.65 -4.21 -5.73
C ILE A 613 22.94 -4.82 -4.38
N TRP A 614 23.73 -5.89 -4.40
CA TRP A 614 24.11 -6.65 -3.20
C TRP A 614 25.60 -6.74 -3.06
N SER A 615 26.09 -6.70 -1.84
CA SER A 615 27.53 -6.77 -1.55
C SER A 615 27.81 -7.85 -0.51
N SER A 616 28.95 -8.51 -0.64
CA SER A 616 29.45 -9.48 0.34
C SER A 616 30.96 -9.38 0.47
N LEU A 617 31.48 -9.57 1.69
CA LEU A 617 32.90 -9.62 1.95
C LEU A 617 33.45 -10.99 1.49
N VAL A 618 34.43 -11.00 0.57
CA VAL A 618 35.07 -12.24 0.09
C VAL A 618 36.48 -12.44 0.68
N ALA A 619 37.15 -11.35 1.03
CA ALA A 619 38.41 -11.34 1.76
C ALA A 619 38.60 -9.97 2.43
N PRO A 620 39.50 -9.80 3.41
CA PRO A 620 39.77 -8.49 3.98
C PRO A 620 40.10 -7.47 2.90
N GLY A 621 39.34 -6.34 2.89
CA GLY A 621 39.46 -5.29 1.88
C GLY A 621 38.82 -5.62 0.53
N GLN A 622 38.27 -6.80 0.32
CA GLN A 622 37.68 -7.23 -0.96
C GLN A 622 36.20 -7.50 -0.81
N VAL A 623 35.39 -6.71 -1.53
CA VAL A 623 33.93 -6.81 -1.57
C VAL A 623 33.48 -7.26 -2.94
N GLU A 624 32.68 -8.33 -3.01
CA GLU A 624 31.98 -8.75 -4.22
C GLU A 624 30.70 -7.94 -4.33
N ILE A 625 30.50 -7.29 -5.48
CA ILE A 625 29.28 -6.60 -5.87
C ILE A 625 28.49 -7.51 -6.81
N TYR A 626 27.22 -7.76 -6.53
CA TYR A 626 26.28 -8.46 -7.38
C TYR A 626 25.22 -7.49 -7.90
N ASN A 627 25.13 -7.34 -9.23
CA ASN A 627 24.08 -6.61 -9.89
C ASN A 627 22.87 -7.53 -10.16
N GLU A 628 21.77 -7.36 -9.43
CA GLU A 628 20.53 -8.14 -9.60
C GLU A 628 19.65 -7.59 -10.74
N ARG A 629 19.97 -6.41 -11.32
CA ARG A 629 19.25 -5.86 -12.50
C ARG A 629 19.34 -6.84 -13.67
N PHE A 630 18.33 -6.84 -14.52
CA PHE A 630 18.24 -7.77 -15.68
C PHE A 630 18.68 -7.14 -17.00
N PHE A 631 18.63 -5.80 -17.10
CA PHE A 631 18.82 -5.08 -18.38
C PHE A 631 19.90 -4.01 -18.29
N ARG A 632 20.10 -3.38 -17.13
CA ARG A 632 21.06 -2.28 -16.94
C ARG A 632 22.29 -2.75 -16.14
N ASP A 633 23.47 -2.26 -16.55
CA ASP A 633 24.66 -2.37 -15.74
C ASP A 633 24.69 -1.33 -14.59
N LEU A 634 25.76 -1.24 -13.84
CA LEU A 634 25.93 -0.30 -12.73
C LEU A 634 26.79 0.92 -13.12
N SER A 635 26.73 1.36 -14.37
CA SER A 635 27.45 2.57 -14.83
C SER A 635 26.78 3.87 -14.38
N ASP A 636 25.60 3.79 -13.78
CA ASP A 636 24.79 4.90 -13.31
C ASP A 636 24.90 5.16 -11.79
N VAL A 637 25.83 4.47 -11.11
CA VAL A 637 26.01 4.62 -9.68
C VAL A 637 27.48 4.63 -9.27
N GLU A 638 27.77 5.37 -8.20
CA GLU A 638 29.02 5.29 -7.45
C GLU A 638 28.83 4.53 -6.13
N LEU A 639 29.91 3.95 -5.60
CA LEU A 639 29.91 3.31 -4.29
C LEU A 639 30.58 4.19 -3.24
N ARG A 640 29.82 4.67 -2.28
CA ARG A 640 30.31 5.35 -1.08
C ARG A 640 30.44 4.35 0.04
N TRP A 641 31.55 4.40 0.78
CA TRP A 641 31.80 3.51 1.91
C TRP A 641 32.22 4.27 3.17
N GLU A 642 31.85 3.73 4.32
CA GLU A 642 32.23 4.24 5.63
C GLU A 642 32.69 3.08 6.52
N LEU A 643 33.84 3.24 7.17
CA LEU A 643 34.34 2.31 8.16
C LEU A 643 34.00 2.82 9.54
N LEU A 644 33.29 2.03 10.32
CA LEU A 644 32.93 2.36 11.70
C LEU A 644 33.69 1.47 12.69
N ARG A 645 34.11 2.04 13.81
CA ARG A 645 34.66 1.32 14.96
C ARG A 645 33.83 1.62 16.20
N ASN A 646 33.13 0.61 16.74
CA ASN A 646 32.16 0.77 17.85
C ASN A 646 31.14 1.89 17.53
N GLY A 647 30.72 2.02 16.30
CA GLY A 647 29.79 3.03 15.83
C GLY A 647 30.40 4.41 15.49
N ASP A 648 31.70 4.63 15.75
CA ASP A 648 32.38 5.89 15.40
C ASP A 648 33.03 5.79 14.02
N LEU A 649 32.80 6.78 13.16
CA LEU A 649 33.41 6.87 11.83
C LEU A 649 34.95 6.98 11.95
N GLN A 650 35.65 6.09 11.27
CA GLN A 650 37.11 6.06 11.23
C GLN A 650 37.68 6.46 9.88
N ALA A 651 37.05 6.03 8.80
CA ALA A 651 37.44 6.32 7.42
C ALA A 651 36.22 6.28 6.53
N SER A 652 36.29 6.97 5.41
CA SER A 652 35.28 6.94 4.35
C SER A 652 35.92 7.21 2.99
N GLY A 653 35.24 6.84 1.92
CA GLY A 653 35.69 7.13 0.56
C GLY A 653 34.64 6.77 -0.47
N THR A 654 34.97 7.02 -1.72
CA THR A 654 34.12 6.76 -2.89
C THR A 654 34.88 5.93 -3.92
N LEU A 655 34.18 5.02 -4.57
CA LEU A 655 34.64 4.32 -5.78
C LEU A 655 33.70 4.70 -6.92
N GLU A 656 34.23 5.44 -7.89
CA GLU A 656 33.45 5.93 -9.04
C GLU A 656 33.24 4.84 -10.11
N ASP A 657 34.18 3.91 -10.30
CA ASP A 657 34.07 2.79 -11.26
C ASP A 657 33.65 1.49 -10.55
N VAL A 658 32.36 1.30 -10.39
CA VAL A 658 31.78 0.06 -9.86
C VAL A 658 30.91 -0.66 -10.88
N ASN A 659 31.10 -0.40 -12.17
CA ASN A 659 30.27 -0.96 -13.21
C ASN A 659 30.33 -2.49 -13.23
N VAL A 660 29.13 -3.13 -13.16
CA VAL A 660 28.92 -4.58 -13.19
C VAL A 660 27.79 -4.85 -14.18
N ALA A 661 28.03 -5.75 -15.12
CA ALA A 661 27.01 -6.15 -16.10
C ALA A 661 25.73 -6.71 -15.43
N PRO A 662 24.57 -6.64 -16.08
CA PRO A 662 23.33 -7.23 -15.56
C PRO A 662 23.52 -8.69 -15.17
N GLN A 663 23.02 -9.08 -13.97
CA GLN A 663 23.18 -10.42 -13.38
C GLN A 663 24.66 -10.84 -13.18
N GLY A 664 25.57 -9.90 -13.26
CA GLY A 664 27.02 -10.11 -13.11
C GLY A 664 27.51 -9.91 -11.68
N ARG A 665 28.77 -10.27 -11.48
CA ARG A 665 29.49 -10.08 -10.22
C ARG A 665 30.88 -9.50 -10.49
N ARG A 666 31.35 -8.63 -9.59
CA ARG A 666 32.70 -8.04 -9.64
C ARG A 666 33.22 -7.86 -8.23
N VAL A 667 34.48 -8.23 -8.01
CA VAL A 667 35.20 -7.95 -6.76
C VAL A 667 35.90 -6.59 -6.90
N VAL A 668 35.68 -5.71 -5.91
CA VAL A 668 36.36 -4.42 -5.78
C VAL A 668 37.19 -4.37 -4.50
N GLU A 669 38.23 -3.56 -4.49
CA GLU A 669 39.05 -3.32 -3.29
C GLU A 669 38.52 -2.05 -2.58
N ILE A 670 38.22 -2.16 -1.29
CA ILE A 670 37.87 -1.05 -0.40
C ILE A 670 39.08 -0.77 0.49
N PRO A 671 39.73 0.40 0.37
CA PRO A 671 41.00 0.67 1.06
C PRO A 671 40.78 1.17 2.51
N TYR A 672 40.04 0.38 3.33
CA TYR A 672 39.72 0.77 4.71
C TYR A 672 40.85 0.50 5.74
N GLY A 673 41.96 -0.15 5.35
CA GLY A 673 43.07 -0.47 6.24
C GLY A 673 42.87 -1.72 7.08
N ASP A 674 43.72 -1.89 8.11
CA ASP A 674 43.69 -3.06 8.97
C ASP A 674 42.57 -2.97 10.02
N VAL A 675 41.88 -4.08 10.24
CA VAL A 675 40.87 -4.25 11.30
C VAL A 675 41.26 -5.40 12.20
N ASP A 676 40.94 -5.32 13.47
CA ASP A 676 41.22 -6.34 14.50
C ASP A 676 39.95 -6.73 15.26
N ASN A 677 40.02 -7.75 16.11
CA ASN A 677 38.89 -8.19 16.93
C ASN A 677 38.83 -7.50 18.31
N SER A 678 39.56 -6.40 18.51
CA SER A 678 39.48 -5.62 19.78
C SER A 678 38.26 -4.67 19.84
N ALA A 679 37.59 -4.46 18.73
CA ALA A 679 36.41 -3.59 18.60
C ALA A 679 35.44 -4.16 17.56
N GLU A 680 34.20 -3.70 17.59
CA GLU A 680 33.20 -3.97 16.55
C GLU A 680 33.46 -3.06 15.34
N TRP A 681 33.91 -3.66 14.25
CA TRP A 681 34.18 -2.96 13.01
C TRP A 681 33.08 -3.27 12.00
N LEU A 682 32.50 -2.21 11.45
CA LEU A 682 31.39 -2.26 10.49
C LEU A 682 31.76 -1.47 9.24
N LEU A 683 31.44 -2.02 8.08
CA LEU A 683 31.57 -1.36 6.80
C LEU A 683 30.18 -1.04 6.25
N ASN A 684 29.84 0.23 6.16
CA ASN A 684 28.65 0.70 5.44
C ASN A 684 29.00 0.89 3.97
N LEU A 685 28.11 0.45 3.11
CA LEU A 685 28.17 0.58 1.68
C LEU A 685 26.89 1.25 1.19
N SER A 686 27.00 2.31 0.40
CA SER A 686 25.86 3.03 -0.20
C SER A 686 26.13 3.24 -1.69
N TYR A 687 25.20 2.79 -2.52
CA TYR A 687 25.22 2.99 -3.96
C TYR A 687 24.33 4.19 -4.28
N CYS A 688 24.95 5.26 -4.79
CA CYS A 688 24.31 6.53 -5.06
C CYS A 688 24.25 6.79 -6.57
N LEU A 689 23.17 7.38 -7.05
CA LEU A 689 23.06 7.79 -8.47
C LEU A 689 24.09 8.87 -8.80
N ASP A 690 24.71 8.77 -9.98
CA ASP A 690 25.68 9.75 -10.52
C ASP A 690 25.00 11.00 -11.07
N ASP A 691 23.78 10.89 -11.57
CA ASP A 691 22.95 11.93 -12.19
C ASP A 691 21.47 11.75 -11.80
N ASP A 692 20.65 12.74 -12.12
CA ASP A 692 19.19 12.64 -11.98
C ASP A 692 18.66 11.49 -12.84
N GLU A 693 17.88 10.58 -12.25
CA GLU A 693 17.23 9.48 -12.96
C GLU A 693 15.70 9.57 -12.82
N GLY A 694 15.03 10.05 -13.86
CA GLY A 694 13.59 10.21 -13.86
C GLY A 694 13.10 11.13 -12.75
N LEU A 695 12.54 10.56 -11.66
CA LEU A 695 12.05 11.31 -10.48
C LEU A 695 13.00 11.19 -9.28
N LEU A 696 14.13 10.54 -9.43
CA LEU A 696 15.15 10.42 -8.38
C LEU A 696 16.29 11.40 -8.66
N PRO A 697 16.73 12.20 -7.66
CA PRO A 697 17.81 13.14 -7.84
C PRO A 697 19.19 12.47 -7.83
N GLU A 698 20.20 13.14 -8.35
CA GLU A 698 21.62 12.86 -8.10
C GLU A 698 21.85 12.64 -6.60
N ASP A 699 22.78 11.78 -6.24
CA ASP A 699 23.11 11.37 -4.87
C ASP A 699 22.03 10.50 -4.18
N PHE A 700 20.91 10.17 -4.84
CA PHE A 700 19.92 9.28 -4.23
C PHE A 700 20.49 7.87 -4.00
N VAL A 701 20.35 7.34 -2.76
CA VAL A 701 20.83 6.01 -2.39
C VAL A 701 19.87 4.95 -2.88
N VAL A 702 20.21 4.23 -3.94
CA VAL A 702 19.40 3.16 -4.53
C VAL A 702 19.62 1.79 -3.85
N ALA A 703 20.77 1.59 -3.21
CA ALA A 703 21.03 0.38 -2.45
C ALA A 703 22.03 0.65 -1.32
N ARG A 704 21.92 -0.11 -0.24
CA ARG A 704 22.82 0.01 0.90
C ARG A 704 22.99 -1.30 1.63
N GLN A 705 24.18 -1.51 2.20
CA GLN A 705 24.45 -2.66 3.06
C GLN A 705 25.40 -2.31 4.18
N GLN A 706 25.32 -3.04 5.30
CA GLN A 706 26.29 -3.00 6.36
C GLN A 706 26.92 -4.39 6.52
N ILE A 707 28.24 -4.47 6.54
CA ILE A 707 29.02 -5.71 6.66
C ILE A 707 29.83 -5.65 7.95
N ALA A 708 29.69 -6.67 8.80
CA ALA A 708 30.56 -6.83 9.95
C ALA A 708 31.94 -7.33 9.50
N LEU A 709 33.02 -6.64 9.88
CA LEU A 709 34.39 -6.95 9.50
C LEU A 709 35.17 -7.69 10.59
N SER A 710 34.66 -7.72 11.83
CA SER A 710 35.29 -8.36 12.98
C SER A 710 34.33 -9.31 13.68
N GLU A 711 34.88 -10.39 14.24
CA GLU A 711 34.17 -11.26 15.19
C GLU A 711 34.24 -10.64 16.60
N PHE A 712 33.45 -9.60 16.81
CA PHE A 712 33.42 -8.87 18.09
C PHE A 712 32.20 -9.28 18.92
N ASN A 713 32.45 -9.75 20.15
CA ASN A 713 31.42 -10.04 21.12
C ASN A 713 31.28 -8.89 22.09
N TRP A 714 30.13 -8.25 22.13
CA TRP A 714 29.83 -7.23 23.12
C TRP A 714 29.92 -7.81 24.53
N THR A 715 30.52 -7.07 25.43
CA THR A 715 30.61 -7.44 26.85
C THR A 715 30.25 -6.24 27.72
N MET A 716 29.29 -6.44 28.60
CA MET A 716 28.94 -5.43 29.61
C MET A 716 30.12 -5.15 30.52
N LYS A 717 30.38 -3.86 30.82
CA LYS A 717 31.43 -3.48 31.76
C LYS A 717 31.12 -4.04 33.16
N PRO A 718 32.03 -4.80 33.80
CA PRO A 718 31.73 -5.35 35.12
C PRO A 718 31.58 -4.26 36.19
N LEU A 719 30.71 -4.48 37.17
CA LEU A 719 30.48 -3.60 38.26
C LEU A 719 31.60 -3.78 39.32
N LYS A 720 32.33 -2.71 39.63
CA LYS A 720 33.36 -2.68 40.65
C LYS A 720 32.91 -1.80 41.82
N SER A 721 33.36 -2.16 43.05
CA SER A 721 33.10 -1.37 44.27
C SER A 721 34.36 -1.25 45.11
N ALA A 722 34.73 -0.02 45.51
CA ALA A 722 35.85 0.22 46.36
C ALA A 722 35.48 -0.02 47.83
N ALA A 723 34.28 0.31 48.20
CA ALA A 723 33.74 0.18 49.55
C ALA A 723 32.35 -0.48 49.50
N ARG A 724 31.88 -0.91 50.66
CA ARG A 724 30.52 -1.45 50.80
C ARG A 724 29.51 -0.32 51.00
N PRO A 725 28.37 -0.28 50.26
CA PRO A 725 27.25 0.60 50.56
C PRO A 725 26.69 0.35 51.94
N LYS A 726 26.10 1.39 52.55
CA LYS A 726 25.48 1.30 53.87
C LYS A 726 24.01 0.96 53.73
N ILE A 727 23.51 0.10 54.65
CA ILE A 727 22.07 -0.13 54.78
C ILE A 727 21.58 0.61 55.99
N ARG A 728 20.47 1.29 55.85
CA ARG A 728 19.74 1.97 56.94
C ARG A 728 18.29 1.53 56.92
N ASN A 729 17.80 1.02 58.03
CA ASN A 729 16.39 0.82 58.24
C ASN A 729 15.83 2.14 58.80
N SER A 730 15.30 2.99 57.95
CA SER A 730 15.03 4.39 58.28
C SER A 730 13.60 4.67 58.68
N VAL A 731 12.63 3.87 58.24
CA VAL A 731 11.19 4.02 58.54
C VAL A 731 10.56 2.65 58.59
N ALA A 732 9.44 2.51 59.28
CA ALA A 732 8.60 1.30 59.15
C ALA A 732 8.28 1.08 57.67
N HIS A 733 8.39 -0.17 57.18
CA HIS A 733 8.07 -0.60 55.80
C HIS A 733 9.10 -0.25 54.72
N GLN A 734 10.27 0.34 55.03
CA GLN A 734 11.33 0.55 54.00
C GLN A 734 12.75 0.45 54.56
N PHE A 735 13.70 0.14 53.67
CA PHE A 735 15.14 0.28 53.98
C PHE A 735 15.85 1.02 52.83
N THR A 736 16.96 1.70 53.16
CA THR A 736 17.74 2.49 52.21
C THR A 736 19.12 1.87 52.04
N VAL A 737 19.55 1.65 50.80
CA VAL A 737 20.95 1.41 50.46
C VAL A 737 21.55 2.74 50.07
N SER A 738 22.67 3.13 50.68
CA SER A 738 23.25 4.47 50.51
C SER A 738 24.77 4.49 50.47
N GLY A 739 25.30 5.51 49.79
CA GLY A 739 26.70 5.88 49.72
C GLY A 739 26.87 7.39 49.81
N PRO A 740 28.09 7.91 49.53
CA PRO A 740 28.37 9.33 49.63
C PRO A 740 27.46 10.24 48.81
N ASN A 741 26.98 9.77 47.70
CA ASN A 741 26.26 10.58 46.70
C ASN A 741 25.02 9.90 46.15
N PHE A 742 24.51 8.83 46.77
CA PHE A 742 23.33 8.15 46.32
C PHE A 742 22.46 7.60 47.45
N GLU A 743 21.17 7.44 47.20
CA GLU A 743 20.19 6.74 48.04
C GLU A 743 19.24 5.93 47.15
N ILE A 744 19.05 4.65 47.53
CA ILE A 744 18.11 3.75 46.87
C ILE A 744 17.21 3.14 47.93
N ASP A 745 15.92 3.38 47.87
CA ASP A 745 14.93 2.90 48.83
C ASP A 745 14.15 1.71 48.26
N PHE A 746 14.02 0.68 49.10
CA PHE A 746 13.21 -0.49 48.86
C PHE A 746 12.06 -0.58 49.87
N SER A 747 10.88 -0.94 49.40
CA SER A 747 9.75 -1.33 50.24
C SER A 747 9.95 -2.75 50.79
N VAL A 748 9.67 -2.98 52.06
CA VAL A 748 9.67 -4.34 52.64
C VAL A 748 8.31 -5.03 52.50
N ASP A 749 7.26 -4.31 52.16
CA ASP A 749 5.91 -4.83 52.06
C ASP A 749 5.70 -5.61 50.74
N ASP A 750 6.33 -5.14 49.66
CA ASP A 750 6.19 -5.74 48.32
C ASP A 750 7.56 -5.91 47.62
N GLY A 751 8.67 -5.55 48.24
CA GLY A 751 10.02 -5.63 47.68
C GLY A 751 10.35 -4.57 46.62
N SER A 752 9.44 -3.67 46.26
CA SER A 752 9.61 -2.74 45.14
C SER A 752 10.74 -1.70 45.45
N MET A 753 11.47 -1.32 44.39
CA MET A 753 12.40 -0.17 44.44
C MET A 753 11.60 1.12 44.30
N ILE A 754 11.43 1.89 45.39
CA ILE A 754 10.54 3.06 45.42
C ILE A 754 11.26 4.40 45.19
N ARG A 755 12.61 4.43 45.25
CA ARG A 755 13.45 5.59 44.93
C ARG A 755 14.81 5.13 44.45
N TYR A 756 15.33 5.80 43.44
CA TYR A 756 16.74 5.66 43.07
C TYR A 756 17.29 7.04 42.70
N GLN A 757 18.11 7.58 43.60
CA GLN A 757 18.67 8.92 43.44
C GLN A 757 20.20 8.87 43.49
N VAL A 758 20.88 9.49 42.51
CA VAL A 758 22.32 9.67 42.48
C VAL A 758 22.65 11.12 42.10
N GLY A 759 23.55 11.79 42.85
CA GLY A 759 23.94 13.17 42.55
C GLY A 759 22.78 14.16 42.51
N GLY A 760 21.70 13.89 43.24
CA GLY A 760 20.47 14.70 43.21
C GLY A 760 19.56 14.44 42.03
N VAL A 761 19.87 13.47 41.14
CA VAL A 761 19.04 13.06 39.98
C VAL A 761 18.28 11.79 40.33
N ASN A 762 16.98 11.79 40.18
CA ASN A 762 16.12 10.60 40.35
C ASN A 762 15.97 9.86 39.03
N LEU A 763 16.23 8.56 39.02
CA LEU A 763 15.91 7.68 37.92
C LEU A 763 14.36 7.49 37.77
N LEU A 764 13.73 7.20 38.91
CA LEU A 764 12.31 6.89 38.96
C LEU A 764 11.46 8.15 39.13
N LYS A 765 10.34 8.21 38.41
CA LYS A 765 9.29 9.18 38.73
C LYS A 765 8.72 8.90 40.12
N SER A 766 8.39 9.95 40.87
CA SER A 766 7.87 9.82 42.25
C SER A 766 6.61 8.94 42.26
N GLY A 767 6.62 7.92 43.09
CA GLY A 767 5.55 6.94 43.24
C GLY A 767 5.61 5.78 42.26
N GLU A 768 6.62 5.75 41.40
CA GLU A 768 6.83 4.67 40.45
C GLU A 768 7.97 3.72 40.85
N THR A 769 8.03 2.55 40.22
CA THR A 769 9.02 1.51 40.51
C THR A 769 9.47 0.80 39.23
N ILE A 770 10.65 0.17 39.28
CA ILE A 770 11.07 -0.79 38.22
C ILE A 770 10.18 -2.02 38.34
N ARG A 771 9.55 -2.39 37.22
CA ARG A 771 8.58 -3.51 37.12
C ARG A 771 9.00 -4.51 36.08
N PRO A 772 8.92 -5.83 36.34
CA PRO A 772 8.91 -6.83 35.28
C PRO A 772 7.81 -6.54 34.25
N ASN A 773 8.13 -6.69 32.98
CA ASN A 773 7.22 -6.40 31.89
C ASN A 773 7.19 -7.54 30.86
N PHE A 774 6.00 -8.05 30.57
CA PHE A 774 5.75 -9.16 29.65
C PHE A 774 4.78 -8.78 28.53
N TRP A 775 4.35 -7.51 28.50
CA TRP A 775 3.26 -7.02 27.67
C TRP A 775 3.68 -5.87 26.78
N ARG A 776 3.10 -5.78 25.58
CA ARG A 776 3.15 -4.60 24.71
C ARG A 776 1.73 -4.11 24.40
N ALA A 777 1.58 -2.88 23.94
CA ALA A 777 0.35 -2.40 23.34
C ALA A 777 0.09 -3.22 22.04
N PRO A 778 -1.00 -3.97 21.93
CA PRO A 778 -1.19 -4.89 20.80
C PRO A 778 -1.19 -4.17 19.46
N THR A 779 -0.43 -4.71 18.51
CA THR A 779 -0.45 -4.26 17.11
C THR A 779 -1.74 -4.72 16.41
N ASP A 780 -1.97 -4.23 15.18
CA ASP A 780 -3.10 -4.70 14.38
C ASP A 780 -3.00 -6.20 14.08
N ASN A 781 -1.78 -6.71 13.82
CA ASN A 781 -1.53 -8.15 13.65
C ASN A 781 -1.81 -8.94 14.94
N ASP A 782 -1.47 -8.39 16.10
CA ASP A 782 -1.79 -9.04 17.39
C ASP A 782 -3.30 -9.19 17.59
N PHE A 783 -4.08 -8.15 17.25
CA PHE A 783 -5.54 -8.22 17.28
C PHE A 783 -6.07 -9.25 16.28
N GLY A 784 -5.54 -9.26 15.07
CA GLY A 784 -5.93 -10.22 14.03
C GLY A 784 -5.70 -11.67 14.44
N ALA A 785 -4.55 -11.96 15.05
CA ALA A 785 -4.23 -13.29 15.59
C ALA A 785 -4.91 -13.57 16.93
N SER A 786 -5.69 -12.64 17.49
CA SER A 786 -6.30 -12.70 18.82
C SER A 786 -5.28 -12.84 19.95
N SER A 787 -4.05 -12.37 19.75
CA SER A 787 -2.95 -12.47 20.71
C SER A 787 -3.24 -11.65 21.98
N GLN A 788 -3.91 -10.52 21.87
CA GLN A 788 -4.33 -9.68 22.99
C GLN A 788 -5.24 -10.40 23.99
N THR A 789 -5.99 -11.41 23.54
CA THR A 789 -6.82 -12.25 24.40
C THR A 789 -6.13 -13.55 24.81
N LYS A 790 -5.41 -14.19 23.88
CA LYS A 790 -4.68 -15.44 24.15
C LYS A 790 -3.56 -15.24 25.16
N MET A 791 -2.89 -14.07 25.13
CA MET A 791 -1.79 -13.71 26.02
C MET A 791 -2.21 -12.75 27.14
N ALA A 792 -3.51 -12.49 27.33
CA ALA A 792 -4.05 -11.52 28.29
C ALA A 792 -3.59 -11.74 29.73
N PHE A 793 -3.17 -12.97 30.06
CA PHE A 793 -2.57 -13.30 31.35
C PHE A 793 -1.38 -12.37 31.70
N TRP A 794 -0.59 -11.99 30.69
CA TRP A 794 0.60 -11.17 30.85
C TRP A 794 0.35 -9.65 30.81
N ARG A 795 -0.86 -9.19 30.49
CA ARG A 795 -1.18 -7.75 30.48
C ARG A 795 -1.00 -7.10 31.86
N LYS A 796 -1.45 -7.76 32.92
CA LYS A 796 -1.29 -7.36 34.31
C LYS A 796 -1.14 -8.60 35.20
N PRO A 797 -0.02 -9.32 35.12
CA PRO A 797 0.18 -10.50 35.92
C PRO A 797 0.24 -10.10 37.39
N LYS A 798 -0.52 -10.75 38.24
CA LYS A 798 -0.49 -10.51 39.67
C LYS A 798 0.76 -11.18 40.22
N LEU A 799 1.79 -10.36 40.51
CA LEU A 799 3.01 -10.78 41.17
C LEU A 799 2.83 -10.69 42.68
N GLU A 800 2.80 -11.83 43.34
CA GLU A 800 2.65 -11.94 44.80
C GLU A 800 4.04 -11.97 45.45
N TYR A 801 4.34 -10.96 46.25
CA TYR A 801 5.60 -10.89 46.97
C TYR A 801 5.79 -12.17 47.81
N TYR A 802 6.94 -12.81 47.65
CA TYR A 802 7.25 -14.07 48.30
C TYR A 802 8.39 -13.94 49.29
N SER A 803 9.51 -13.36 48.89
CA SER A 803 10.67 -13.20 49.78
C SER A 803 11.57 -12.05 49.34
N LEU A 804 12.25 -11.49 50.30
CA LEU A 804 13.35 -10.57 50.09
C LEU A 804 14.55 -11.04 50.93
N SER A 805 15.70 -11.12 50.30
CA SER A 805 16.98 -11.36 51.00
C SER A 805 18.00 -10.28 50.67
N GLN A 806 18.85 -9.96 51.63
CA GLN A 806 19.89 -8.98 51.45
C GLN A 806 21.20 -9.51 52.04
N PHE A 807 22.30 -9.40 51.30
CA PHE A 807 23.63 -9.83 51.72
C PHE A 807 24.71 -9.10 50.94
N ASP A 808 25.96 -9.29 51.42
CA ASP A 808 27.14 -8.75 50.77
C ASP A 808 27.85 -9.77 49.93
N LYS A 809 28.31 -9.34 48.77
CA LYS A 809 29.17 -10.14 47.91
C LYS A 809 30.18 -9.24 47.18
N ASN A 810 31.49 -9.46 47.38
CA ASN A 810 32.56 -8.69 46.73
C ASN A 810 32.45 -7.15 46.91
N LYS A 811 32.09 -6.69 48.11
CA LYS A 811 31.83 -5.30 48.44
C LYS A 811 30.60 -4.69 47.76
N LEU A 812 29.79 -5.48 47.02
CA LEU A 812 28.51 -5.08 46.49
C LEU A 812 27.43 -5.39 47.53
N GLN A 813 26.44 -4.52 47.67
CA GLN A 813 25.21 -4.84 48.35
C GLN A 813 24.28 -5.58 47.36
N VAL A 814 23.86 -6.81 47.73
CA VAL A 814 22.95 -7.62 46.91
C VAL A 814 21.57 -7.69 47.55
N ILE A 815 20.55 -7.36 46.78
CA ILE A 815 19.15 -7.50 47.14
C ILE A 815 18.51 -8.48 46.20
N VAL A 816 17.88 -9.52 46.70
CA VAL A 816 17.15 -10.50 45.89
C VAL A 816 15.69 -10.53 46.31
N ILE A 817 14.80 -10.34 45.37
CA ILE A 817 13.35 -10.31 45.59
C ILE A 817 12.72 -11.39 44.73
N GLU A 818 11.87 -12.19 45.32
CA GLU A 818 11.09 -13.23 44.56
C GLU A 818 9.61 -12.92 44.63
N TYR A 819 8.97 -13.11 43.52
CA TYR A 819 7.53 -13.02 43.36
C TYR A 819 7.00 -14.34 42.83
N ARG A 820 5.84 -14.77 43.31
CA ARG A 820 5.03 -15.85 42.70
C ARG A 820 4.05 -15.22 41.71
N ILE A 821 3.87 -15.88 40.57
CA ILE A 821 2.83 -15.49 39.62
C ILE A 821 1.52 -16.14 40.07
N SER A 822 0.55 -15.28 40.48
CA SER A 822 -0.73 -15.77 40.99
C SER A 822 -1.42 -16.73 40.03
N GLY A 823 -1.89 -17.88 40.56
CA GLY A 823 -2.53 -18.92 39.78
C GLY A 823 -1.54 -19.88 39.07
N SER A 824 -0.25 -19.82 39.41
CA SER A 824 0.80 -20.72 38.94
C SER A 824 1.88 -20.90 40.02
N ASP A 825 2.72 -21.94 39.89
CA ASP A 825 3.95 -22.09 40.71
C ASP A 825 5.17 -21.44 40.03
N ALA A 826 4.97 -20.77 38.88
CA ALA A 826 6.00 -19.96 38.22
C ALA A 826 6.39 -18.74 39.07
N ARG A 827 7.66 -18.31 38.94
CA ARG A 827 8.23 -17.22 39.74
C ARG A 827 8.96 -16.21 38.88
N VAL A 828 8.98 -14.96 39.38
CA VAL A 828 9.85 -13.91 38.89
C VAL A 828 10.84 -13.53 40.01
N GLN A 829 12.12 -13.48 39.68
CA GLN A 829 13.18 -13.09 40.58
C GLN A 829 13.86 -11.84 40.04
N MET A 830 13.99 -10.84 40.92
CA MET A 830 14.73 -9.59 40.69
C MET A 830 15.94 -9.56 41.62
N GLU A 831 17.15 -9.54 41.08
CA GLU A 831 18.41 -9.40 41.85
C GLU A 831 19.05 -8.05 41.49
N TYR A 832 19.34 -7.25 42.49
CA TYR A 832 20.03 -5.94 42.41
C TYR A 832 21.37 -6.03 43.10
N ARG A 833 22.46 -5.74 42.39
CA ARG A 833 23.82 -5.65 42.91
C ARG A 833 24.28 -4.20 42.85
N ILE A 834 24.47 -3.55 43.99
CA ILE A 834 24.68 -2.09 44.10
C ILE A 834 26.11 -1.84 44.60
N ASN A 835 26.85 -0.94 43.93
CA ASN A 835 28.18 -0.53 44.31
C ASN A 835 28.19 0.76 45.18
N ASP A 836 29.38 1.16 45.64
CA ASP A 836 29.58 2.34 46.48
C ASP A 836 29.38 3.70 45.77
N GLN A 837 29.17 3.70 44.48
CA GLN A 837 28.88 4.90 43.66
C GLN A 837 27.39 4.99 43.26
N GLY A 838 26.58 3.99 43.61
CA GLY A 838 25.17 3.94 43.25
C GLY A 838 24.89 3.36 41.86
N ALA A 839 25.91 2.88 41.18
CA ALA A 839 25.68 2.06 39.96
C ALA A 839 25.22 0.68 40.37
N MET A 840 24.39 0.04 39.52
CA MET A 840 23.89 -1.31 39.81
C MET A 840 23.89 -2.23 38.58
N GLU A 841 23.94 -3.53 38.87
CA GLU A 841 23.54 -4.60 37.96
C GLU A 841 22.18 -5.12 38.42
N VAL A 842 21.31 -5.35 37.46
CA VAL A 842 19.98 -5.93 37.66
C VAL A 842 19.89 -7.25 36.89
N THR A 843 19.38 -8.28 37.56
CA THR A 843 19.05 -9.55 36.90
C THR A 843 17.58 -9.85 37.13
N GLU A 844 16.86 -9.90 36.06
CA GLU A 844 15.48 -10.42 36.01
C GLU A 844 15.50 -11.88 35.54
N ARG A 845 14.71 -12.73 36.21
CA ARG A 845 14.52 -14.14 35.80
C ARG A 845 13.05 -14.48 35.83
N LEU A 846 12.57 -15.11 34.77
CA LEU A 846 11.33 -15.85 34.77
C LEU A 846 11.67 -17.33 34.95
N ILE A 847 11.15 -17.94 36.00
CA ILE A 847 11.39 -19.34 36.37
C ILE A 847 10.05 -20.05 36.15
N PRO A 848 9.92 -20.90 35.12
CA PRO A 848 8.68 -21.58 34.83
C PRO A 848 8.27 -22.52 35.95
N GLY A 849 6.97 -22.64 36.17
CA GLY A 849 6.41 -23.59 37.08
C GLY A 849 6.23 -24.98 36.40
N THR A 850 5.74 -25.91 37.17
CA THR A 850 5.43 -27.28 36.73
C THR A 850 3.95 -27.61 36.77
N ASP A 851 3.15 -26.73 37.35
CA ASP A 851 1.72 -26.93 37.59
C ASP A 851 0.83 -26.67 36.39
N ARG A 852 1.25 -25.74 35.53
CA ARG A 852 0.54 -25.41 34.29
C ARG A 852 1.46 -24.70 33.30
N GLU A 853 1.20 -24.87 32.00
CA GLU A 853 1.76 -24.09 30.93
C GLU A 853 1.01 -22.73 30.84
N LEU A 854 1.80 -21.63 30.79
CA LEU A 854 1.28 -20.28 30.58
C LEU A 854 1.40 -19.93 29.07
N PRO A 855 0.66 -18.94 28.58
CA PRO A 855 0.79 -18.52 27.19
C PRO A 855 2.15 -17.90 26.86
N ASP A 856 2.48 -17.82 25.57
CA ASP A 856 3.64 -17.09 25.08
C ASP A 856 3.65 -15.64 25.58
N LEU A 857 4.83 -15.02 25.60
CA LEU A 857 5.01 -13.63 26.04
C LEU A 857 5.12 -12.70 24.83
N PHE A 858 4.62 -11.47 24.97
CA PHE A 858 4.93 -10.42 23.99
C PHE A 858 6.35 -9.89 24.14
N ARG A 859 6.87 -9.78 25.37
CA ARG A 859 8.24 -9.37 25.68
C ARG A 859 8.70 -9.95 27.00
N PHE A 860 10.00 -9.95 27.21
CA PHE A 860 10.62 -10.26 28.49
C PHE A 860 11.63 -9.17 28.83
N GLY A 861 11.36 -8.39 29.88
CA GLY A 861 12.17 -7.28 30.30
C GLY A 861 11.53 -6.45 31.40
N VAL A 862 11.98 -5.20 31.55
CA VAL A 862 11.53 -4.30 32.61
C VAL A 862 10.98 -2.98 32.07
N GLN A 863 10.03 -2.42 32.79
CA GLN A 863 9.55 -1.05 32.64
C GLN A 863 10.15 -0.16 33.72
N ILE A 864 10.72 0.97 33.30
CA ILE A 864 11.31 1.99 34.16
C ILE A 864 10.64 3.34 33.89
N PRO A 865 9.61 3.72 34.67
CA PRO A 865 8.97 5.03 34.55
C PRO A 865 9.85 6.14 35.08
N MET A 866 10.38 6.99 34.24
CA MET A 866 11.30 8.08 34.57
C MET A 866 10.57 9.43 34.60
N PRO A 867 11.14 10.45 35.28
CA PRO A 867 10.64 11.83 35.14
C PRO A 867 10.63 12.29 33.68
N LYS A 868 9.59 13.00 33.28
CA LYS A 868 9.41 13.46 31.87
C LYS A 868 10.54 14.40 31.40
N SER A 869 11.37 14.93 32.34
CA SER A 869 12.53 15.76 31.99
C SER A 869 13.68 14.99 31.31
N PHE A 870 13.64 13.68 31.30
CA PHE A 870 14.57 12.85 30.52
C PHE A 870 14.09 12.81 29.06
N GLU A 871 14.72 13.65 28.24
CA GLU A 871 14.31 13.88 26.85
C GLU A 871 15.40 13.51 25.85
N ASN A 872 16.67 13.55 26.20
CA ASN A 872 17.75 13.30 25.25
C ASN A 872 18.15 11.82 25.29
N LEU A 873 18.11 11.18 24.16
CA LEU A 873 18.46 9.78 23.98
C LEU A 873 19.68 9.64 23.07
N GLU A 874 20.66 8.85 23.49
CA GLU A 874 21.80 8.43 22.70
C GLU A 874 21.96 6.91 22.83
N PHE A 875 22.13 6.19 21.74
CA PHE A 875 22.34 4.75 21.81
C PHE A 875 23.27 4.24 20.70
N TYR A 876 23.95 3.14 21.00
CA TYR A 876 24.65 2.35 20.00
C TYR A 876 23.88 1.05 19.79
N GLY A 877 23.20 0.97 18.65
CA GLY A 877 22.27 -0.10 18.29
C GLY A 877 21.78 0.07 16.87
N ARG A 878 20.73 -0.65 16.48
CA ARG A 878 20.09 -0.49 15.15
C ARG A 878 19.19 0.74 15.10
N GLY A 879 19.34 1.55 14.07
CA GLY A 879 18.59 2.76 13.84
C GLY A 879 18.78 3.32 12.43
N PRO A 880 18.38 4.61 12.20
CA PRO A 880 17.76 5.56 13.15
C PRO A 880 16.27 5.32 13.44
N PHE A 881 15.54 4.60 12.58
CA PHE A 881 14.11 4.36 12.74
C PHE A 881 13.84 3.10 13.56
N GLU A 882 12.62 2.99 14.08
CA GLU A 882 12.20 1.84 14.88
C GLU A 882 12.37 0.52 14.12
N ASN A 883 12.71 -0.52 14.87
CA ASN A 883 12.93 -1.85 14.30
C ASN A 883 12.63 -2.93 15.34
N TYR A 884 12.31 -4.13 14.85
CA TYR A 884 11.94 -5.30 15.65
C TYR A 884 12.75 -6.50 15.18
N GLN A 885 12.84 -7.55 15.97
CA GLN A 885 13.72 -8.70 15.67
C GLN A 885 13.44 -9.38 14.31
N ASP A 886 12.21 -9.27 13.79
CA ASP A 886 11.78 -9.79 12.49
C ASP A 886 11.65 -8.70 11.41
N ARG A 887 12.02 -7.43 11.74
CA ARG A 887 12.04 -6.27 10.86
C ARG A 887 13.20 -5.34 11.26
N CYS A 888 14.42 -5.67 10.88
CA CYS A 888 15.60 -4.91 11.30
C CYS A 888 16.72 -4.85 10.24
N SER A 889 16.53 -5.43 9.07
CA SER A 889 17.59 -5.52 8.05
C SER A 889 17.97 -4.15 7.50
N ALA A 890 17.00 -3.26 7.36
CA ALA A 890 17.20 -1.89 6.89
C ALA A 890 17.80 -0.95 7.94
N SER A 891 17.78 -1.36 9.22
CA SER A 891 18.30 -0.56 10.33
C SER A 891 19.74 -0.97 10.64
N PHE A 892 20.68 -0.08 10.36
CA PHE A 892 22.10 -0.38 10.54
C PHE A 892 22.56 -0.10 11.96
N LEU A 893 23.56 -0.86 12.41
CA LEU A 893 24.25 -0.59 13.66
C LEU A 893 25.03 0.72 13.58
N GLY A 894 24.78 1.60 14.53
CA GLY A 894 25.42 2.91 14.58
C GLY A 894 25.17 3.60 15.91
N LYS A 895 25.78 4.74 16.10
CA LYS A 895 25.47 5.65 17.20
C LYS A 895 24.41 6.66 16.75
N TRP A 896 23.33 6.70 17.48
CA TRP A 896 22.17 7.54 17.17
C TRP A 896 21.86 8.47 18.32
N SER A 897 21.49 9.71 18.00
CA SER A 897 21.05 10.71 18.97
C SER A 897 19.69 11.24 18.52
N GLN A 898 18.71 11.14 19.41
CA GLN A 898 17.32 11.53 19.15
C GLN A 898 16.72 12.06 20.46
N THR A 899 15.57 12.70 20.36
CA THR A 899 14.73 13.01 21.52
C THR A 899 13.76 11.87 21.81
N VAL A 900 13.28 11.78 23.05
CA VAL A 900 12.21 10.82 23.39
C VAL A 900 10.95 11.08 22.58
N SER A 901 10.65 12.36 22.30
CA SER A 901 9.51 12.75 21.45
C SER A 901 9.65 12.25 20.01
N GLU A 902 10.86 12.21 19.45
CA GLU A 902 11.13 11.68 18.10
C GLU A 902 11.05 10.15 18.00
N GLN A 903 11.06 9.45 19.12
CA GLN A 903 10.90 7.98 19.13
C GLN A 903 9.48 7.51 18.83
N PHE A 904 8.48 8.37 19.04
CA PHE A 904 7.09 8.02 18.82
C PHE A 904 6.72 8.09 17.33
N TYR A 905 6.46 6.96 16.69
CA TYR A 905 5.84 6.93 15.38
C TYR A 905 4.32 6.84 15.52
N PRO A 906 3.55 7.82 14.99
CA PRO A 906 2.10 7.89 15.17
C PRO A 906 1.35 7.04 14.12
N TYR A 907 1.43 5.70 14.20
CA TYR A 907 0.53 4.85 13.41
C TYR A 907 -0.90 5.36 13.56
N ILE A 908 -1.72 5.30 12.51
CA ILE A 908 -3.08 5.88 12.50
C ILE A 908 -3.84 5.49 13.78
N ARG A 909 -3.91 4.20 14.11
CA ARG A 909 -4.42 3.69 15.39
C ARG A 909 -3.26 3.51 16.37
N PRO A 910 -3.39 3.96 17.66
CA PRO A 910 -2.38 3.74 18.69
C PRO A 910 -2.07 2.26 18.90
N GLN A 911 -0.81 1.92 18.96
CA GLN A 911 -0.29 0.56 19.14
C GLN A 911 1.18 0.59 19.54
N GLU A 912 1.84 -0.55 19.69
CA GLU A 912 3.30 -0.64 19.93
C GLU A 912 4.10 0.16 18.89
N THR A 913 5.11 0.91 19.34
CA THR A 913 5.95 1.77 18.51
C THR A 913 7.27 2.10 19.21
N GLY A 914 8.26 2.60 18.46
CA GLY A 914 9.49 3.20 18.99
C GLY A 914 10.53 2.20 19.50
N ASN A 915 10.44 0.92 19.13
CA ASN A 915 11.43 -0.07 19.56
C ASN A 915 12.71 -0.02 18.70
N HIS A 916 13.87 -0.25 19.35
CA HIS A 916 15.17 -0.44 18.72
C HIS A 916 15.81 -1.75 19.22
N THR A 917 16.46 -2.47 18.32
CA THR A 917 17.09 -3.76 18.62
C THR A 917 18.61 -3.67 18.60
N ASP A 918 19.26 -4.75 19.02
CA ASP A 918 20.73 -4.90 19.02
C ASP A 918 21.47 -3.73 19.72
N ILE A 919 20.88 -3.21 20.80
CA ILE A 919 21.47 -2.10 21.56
C ILE A 919 22.65 -2.64 22.41
N ARG A 920 23.82 -2.01 22.28
CA ARG A 920 25.01 -2.28 23.08
C ARG A 920 25.00 -1.45 24.35
N TRP A 921 24.62 -0.17 24.20
CA TRP A 921 24.38 0.74 25.31
C TRP A 921 23.38 1.81 24.92
N LEU A 922 22.66 2.30 25.92
CA LEU A 922 21.67 3.37 25.79
C LEU A 922 21.90 4.38 26.91
N ARG A 923 21.91 5.67 26.59
CA ARG A 923 21.98 6.79 27.52
C ARG A 923 20.73 7.64 27.42
N ILE A 924 20.20 8.01 28.56
CA ILE A 924 19.09 8.95 28.63
C ILE A 924 19.45 10.07 29.61
N THR A 925 19.25 11.31 29.17
CA THR A 925 19.68 12.50 29.95
C THR A 925 18.60 13.58 29.94
N ASP A 926 18.67 14.43 31.00
CA ASP A 926 17.92 15.68 31.05
C ASP A 926 18.65 16.78 30.25
N GLN A 927 18.03 17.94 30.13
CA GLN A 927 18.58 19.09 29.38
C GLN A 927 19.94 19.59 29.96
N ARG A 928 20.36 19.16 31.16
CA ARG A 928 21.64 19.49 31.77
C ARG A 928 22.70 18.43 31.49
N GLY A 929 22.37 17.41 30.70
CA GLY A 929 23.24 16.27 30.41
C GLY A 929 23.43 15.29 31.56
N LYS A 930 22.58 15.37 32.61
CA LYS A 930 22.59 14.41 33.70
C LYS A 930 21.61 13.27 33.41
N GLY A 931 22.03 12.05 33.67
CA GLY A 931 21.20 10.89 33.40
C GLY A 931 21.85 9.56 33.73
N PHE A 932 21.48 8.56 32.95
CA PHE A 932 21.89 7.18 33.18
C PHE A 932 22.25 6.48 31.88
N GLU A 933 23.25 5.59 31.96
CA GLU A 933 23.63 4.66 30.89
C GLU A 933 23.15 3.26 31.25
N PHE A 934 22.62 2.56 30.29
CA PHE A 934 22.15 1.18 30.35
C PHE A 934 23.00 0.32 29.43
N GLN A 935 23.46 -0.84 29.92
CA GLN A 935 24.18 -1.85 29.16
C GLN A 935 23.66 -3.22 29.59
N ALA A 936 23.63 -4.21 28.70
CA ALA A 936 23.30 -5.57 29.09
C ALA A 936 24.45 -6.56 28.75
N GLU A 937 24.34 -7.77 29.28
CA GLU A 937 25.31 -8.85 29.06
C GLU A 937 25.34 -9.24 27.55
N GLU A 938 24.18 -9.23 26.93
CA GLU A 938 23.99 -9.41 25.48
C GLU A 938 23.32 -8.14 24.89
N PRO A 939 23.42 -7.89 23.56
CA PRO A 939 22.63 -6.82 22.95
C PRO A 939 21.14 -6.98 23.25
N PHE A 940 20.47 -5.87 23.53
CA PHE A 940 19.10 -5.83 24.03
C PHE A 940 18.20 -4.94 23.16
N SER A 941 16.89 -4.95 23.44
CA SER A 941 15.94 -4.04 22.80
C SER A 941 15.47 -2.97 23.79
N ALA A 942 15.11 -1.79 23.28
CA ALA A 942 14.51 -0.74 24.10
C ALA A 942 13.51 0.11 23.32
N SER A 943 12.49 0.61 24.04
CA SER A 943 11.61 1.69 23.61
C SER A 943 11.62 2.79 24.66
N VAL A 944 11.64 4.06 24.26
CA VAL A 944 11.63 5.20 25.17
C VAL A 944 10.59 6.21 24.70
N LEU A 945 9.47 6.30 25.40
CA LEU A 945 8.31 7.08 24.94
C LEU A 945 7.73 7.97 26.06
N HIS A 946 7.11 9.09 25.68
CA HIS A 946 6.23 9.86 26.58
C HIS A 946 4.81 9.29 26.67
N TYR A 947 4.61 8.05 26.23
CA TYR A 947 3.36 7.31 26.31
C TYR A 947 3.57 6.02 27.11
N SER A 948 2.64 5.71 27.99
CA SER A 948 2.61 4.41 28.67
C SER A 948 2.04 3.32 27.75
N ILE A 949 2.35 2.07 28.08
CA ILE A 949 1.69 0.93 27.42
C ILE A 949 0.17 1.06 27.52
N GLU A 950 -0.33 1.48 28.69
CA GLU A 950 -1.75 1.67 28.95
C GLU A 950 -2.38 2.78 28.09
N THR A 951 -1.62 3.80 27.75
CA THR A 951 -2.09 4.88 26.85
C THR A 951 -2.22 4.39 25.42
N LEU A 952 -1.39 3.45 25.00
CA LEU A 952 -1.40 2.90 23.63
C LEU A 952 -2.30 1.65 23.49
N ASP A 953 -2.55 0.91 24.58
CA ASP A 953 -3.30 -0.35 24.58
C ASP A 953 -4.82 -0.12 24.54
N ASP A 954 -5.51 -0.72 23.57
CA ASP A 954 -6.96 -0.70 23.44
C ASP A 954 -7.68 -1.78 24.28
N GLY A 955 -6.96 -2.62 25.00
CA GLY A 955 -7.56 -3.73 25.74
C GLY A 955 -7.91 -4.93 24.85
N ASP A 956 -9.09 -5.51 25.05
CA ASP A 956 -9.49 -6.74 24.35
C ASP A 956 -10.08 -6.47 22.94
N PHE A 957 -10.50 -5.23 22.67
CA PHE A 957 -11.14 -4.82 21.44
C PHE A 957 -10.55 -3.52 20.93
N LYS A 958 -10.42 -3.39 19.64
CA LYS A 958 -10.04 -2.11 19.01
C LYS A 958 -11.08 -1.04 19.31
N HIS A 959 -10.62 0.13 19.72
CA HIS A 959 -11.45 1.32 19.89
C HIS A 959 -11.15 2.33 18.78
N ASN A 960 -12.12 3.19 18.50
CA ASN A 960 -11.94 4.27 17.52
C ASN A 960 -11.06 5.38 18.12
N ARG A 961 -9.75 5.25 17.96
CA ARG A 961 -8.71 6.14 18.51
C ARG A 961 -7.68 6.47 17.44
N HIS A 962 -7.08 7.66 17.59
CA HIS A 962 -6.10 8.18 16.63
C HIS A 962 -4.86 8.64 17.38
N SER A 963 -3.68 8.22 16.91
CA SER A 963 -2.40 8.60 17.52
C SER A 963 -2.18 10.12 17.56
N GLU A 964 -2.61 10.83 16.51
CA GLU A 964 -2.52 12.28 16.41
C GLU A 964 -3.36 13.03 17.46
N LEU A 965 -4.36 12.37 18.04
CA LEU A 965 -5.22 12.94 19.07
C LEU A 965 -4.77 12.59 20.49
N LEU A 966 -3.77 11.72 20.64
CA LEU A 966 -3.23 11.37 21.94
C LEU A 966 -2.61 12.57 22.64
N LYS A 967 -2.49 12.47 23.95
CA LYS A 967 -1.74 13.38 24.79
C LYS A 967 -0.61 12.60 25.42
N GLU A 968 0.56 13.19 25.44
CA GLU A 968 1.69 12.67 26.19
C GLU A 968 1.36 12.53 27.66
N ASP A 969 1.82 11.42 28.24
CA ASP A 969 1.80 11.22 29.69
C ASP A 969 2.85 12.09 30.38
N ASP A 970 2.69 12.34 31.68
CA ASP A 970 3.68 13.04 32.49
C ASP A 970 4.80 12.10 32.96
N VAL A 971 5.38 11.35 32.00
CA VAL A 971 6.40 10.36 32.28
C VAL A 971 7.25 10.13 31.01
N THR A 972 8.49 9.71 31.21
CA THR A 972 9.30 9.04 30.16
C THR A 972 9.33 7.56 30.51
N ASN A 973 8.65 6.75 29.69
CA ASN A 973 8.63 5.29 29.83
C ASN A 973 9.84 4.71 29.13
N LEU A 974 10.77 4.14 29.87
CA LEU A 974 11.85 3.33 29.34
C LEU A 974 11.48 1.86 29.50
N LEU A 975 11.38 1.17 28.39
CA LEU A 975 11.21 -0.29 28.31
C LEU A 975 12.55 -0.89 27.88
N LEU A 976 13.12 -1.76 28.71
CA LEU A 976 14.33 -2.50 28.41
C LEU A 976 13.97 -3.98 28.32
N ASP A 977 14.26 -4.62 27.20
CA ASP A 977 13.86 -5.99 26.96
C ASP A 977 15.05 -6.86 26.56
N TYR A 978 15.10 -8.06 27.12
CA TYR A 978 15.94 -9.12 26.59
C TYR A 978 15.53 -9.46 25.17
N LYS A 979 14.23 -9.67 24.98
CA LYS A 979 13.60 -9.93 23.67
C LYS A 979 12.14 -9.46 23.65
N GLN A 980 11.65 -9.16 22.45
CA GLN A 980 10.26 -8.89 22.15
C GLN A 980 9.79 -9.79 21.02
N MET A 981 8.57 -10.29 21.06
CA MET A 981 7.94 -11.06 19.97
C MET A 981 7.92 -10.23 18.69
N GLY A 982 8.14 -10.85 17.55
CA GLY A 982 8.06 -10.23 16.23
C GLY A 982 6.69 -9.64 15.93
N LEU A 983 6.61 -8.96 14.80
CA LEU A 983 5.39 -8.26 14.32
C LEU A 983 4.56 -9.14 13.38
N GLY A 984 5.23 -9.99 12.57
CA GLY A 984 4.60 -10.76 11.50
C GLY A 984 4.21 -9.92 10.28
N CYS A 985 3.93 -10.59 9.17
CA CYS A 985 3.52 -9.94 7.93
C CYS A 985 2.62 -10.78 7.03
N ILE A 986 2.33 -12.05 7.36
CA ILE A 986 1.55 -12.90 6.44
C ILE A 986 0.19 -12.28 6.20
N ASN A 987 -0.57 -12.05 7.28
CA ASN A 987 -1.84 -11.32 7.25
C ASN A 987 -2.15 -10.67 8.61
N SER A 988 -3.22 -9.87 8.66
CA SER A 988 -3.66 -9.17 9.87
C SER A 988 -4.99 -9.68 10.44
N TRP A 989 -5.34 -10.97 10.18
CA TRP A 989 -6.61 -11.59 10.65
C TRP A 989 -6.48 -12.98 11.25
N SER A 990 -5.31 -13.64 11.17
CA SER A 990 -5.17 -14.99 11.75
C SER A 990 -3.74 -15.38 12.12
N GLU A 991 -2.72 -14.89 11.40
CA GLU A 991 -1.37 -15.42 11.49
C GLU A 991 -0.55 -14.76 12.60
N LEU A 992 0.20 -15.60 13.31
CA LEU A 992 1.23 -15.16 14.26
C LEU A 992 2.55 -14.89 13.54
N PRO A 993 3.49 -14.16 14.16
CA PRO A 993 4.88 -14.11 13.68
C PRO A 993 5.46 -15.51 13.50
N LEU A 994 6.49 -15.64 12.66
CA LEU A 994 7.17 -16.91 12.45
C LEU A 994 7.66 -17.51 13.78
N PRO A 995 7.71 -18.84 13.92
CA PRO A 995 8.03 -19.49 15.20
C PRO A 995 9.32 -19.01 15.85
N GLU A 996 10.37 -18.74 15.07
CA GLU A 996 11.68 -18.23 15.52
C GLU A 996 11.62 -16.81 16.12
N HIS A 997 10.56 -16.07 15.84
CA HIS A 997 10.32 -14.73 16.34
C HIS A 997 9.28 -14.64 17.46
N ARG A 998 8.89 -15.78 18.02
CA ARG A 998 7.97 -15.86 19.18
C ARG A 998 8.76 -16.01 20.47
N LEU A 999 8.13 -15.71 21.60
CA LEU A 999 8.67 -15.94 22.91
C LEU A 999 7.78 -16.96 23.65
N PRO A 1000 8.01 -18.28 23.45
CA PRO A 1000 7.24 -19.30 24.15
C PRO A 1000 7.47 -19.20 25.67
N PHE A 1001 6.46 -19.59 26.47
CA PHE A 1001 6.63 -19.65 27.91
C PHE A 1001 7.76 -20.61 28.29
N GLY A 1002 8.73 -20.11 29.10
CA GLY A 1002 9.93 -20.84 29.46
C GLY A 1002 10.81 -20.10 30.47
N GLU A 1003 12.02 -20.63 30.66
CA GLU A 1003 13.00 -19.94 31.48
C GLU A 1003 13.66 -18.81 30.70
N TYR A 1004 13.65 -17.60 31.28
CA TYR A 1004 14.30 -16.42 30.73
C TYR A 1004 15.16 -15.76 31.77
N ARG A 1005 16.27 -15.15 31.34
CA ARG A 1005 17.17 -14.36 32.17
C ARG A 1005 17.58 -13.12 31.41
N PHE A 1006 17.41 -11.94 32.02
CA PHE A 1006 17.88 -10.67 31.52
C PHE A 1006 18.82 -10.03 32.55
N HIS A 1007 20.06 -9.75 32.14
CA HIS A 1007 21.09 -9.16 33.00
C HIS A 1007 21.61 -7.88 32.40
N PHE A 1008 21.42 -6.75 33.09
CA PHE A 1008 21.80 -5.42 32.64
C PHE A 1008 22.34 -4.56 33.76
N SER A 1009 22.97 -3.45 33.41
CA SER A 1009 23.49 -2.46 34.38
C SER A 1009 22.87 -1.10 34.19
N ILE A 1010 22.74 -0.36 35.29
CA ILE A 1010 22.31 1.05 35.32
C ILE A 1010 23.45 1.83 35.91
N ARG A 1011 23.99 2.82 35.19
CA ARG A 1011 25.16 3.62 35.60
C ARG A 1011 24.80 5.10 35.54
N PRO A 1012 24.98 5.86 36.63
CA PRO A 1012 24.86 7.32 36.60
C PRO A 1012 25.92 7.94 35.67
N LEU A 1013 25.53 8.99 34.91
CA LEU A 1013 26.39 9.79 34.04
C LEU A 1013 26.91 11.03 34.75
#